data_c48572247fd4d2eb258197dc9bef76f0
#
_entry.id   c48572247fd4d2eb258197dc9bef76f0
#
_cell.length_a   1.000
_cell.length_b   1.000
_cell.length_c   1.000
_cell.angle_alpha   90.00
_cell.angle_beta   90.00
_cell.angle_gamma   90.00
#
_symmetry.space_group_name_H-M   'P 1'
#
loop_
_entity.id
_entity.type
_entity.pdbx_description
1 polymer ?
#
loop_
_entity_poly.entity_id
_entity_poly.type
_entity_poly.pdbx_seq_one_letter_code
_entity_poly.pdbx_strand_id
1 'polypeptide(L)'
;MPKTLKPLLGMVLLALLEVTALCSRPNWSSYQVIMWSTDPVAQDIALWFQRLRELEFTAEQCYRGRDPTPFVQHKFGFYVENLVPQLAFHHNRRKLYDEDFRNYTQTRDRKFLVRKPCFDDPSFWDEIEKYLSDMVRRYAPFRPLLYNLQDEPSIGAYASPMDYCFCEHTLKAFREWLKSQYRSLEALNREWETSFRSWDEVMPMTTYEIKAREREALKFGRPENYAPWADHRAFMDFSFAQAIARMRQLIRQIDKDALVGLEGTQMPSAWGGYDLWRLSQVIDWVEPYDICNSREIFRSFMPKDAPTLSTVFGTDYDRIKLRLWWLLLHGDKGCIVWDDEKSRCIDKSRSDLPPTDRGKRLAAVFREIKAVAPLIFQLEPITDPIAIHYSQASIRAHWMFDSREDGDTWTRRFSSYEAVHSRFAKARDAFVRVVEDLGFQFSFVSYEQIERGELLSRKFKVLLLPQSVAMSARECEQIRAFVRAGGIVIADNMTATMDEHCKRLPQGQLDDLFGIRRKSVGWSPKPEGGEVQVAGETVSVYEPDIAVTNGKPMFHAKAPAVIVNRLGKGVAVYLNLDMRDYGKLRLQPPRGKGYRELMRQLFKMAGLEPAVKVVNAETGQEVACVEVWRYKGRNADYVALIRNPEFRVSELGQVGYSASEAIERAERVRVTFPFKARVRNILTGRDFGVTDVVVDTLEPWAPLIFELK
;
A
#
# COMPACT_ATOMS: atom_id res chain seq x y z
N MET A 1 -43.70 -36.80 -23.62
CA MET A 1 -42.32 -36.21 -23.63
C MET A 1 -41.55 -36.82 -24.79
N PRO A 2 -41.04 -36.03 -25.74
CA PRO A 2 -40.41 -36.57 -26.92
C PRO A 2 -39.02 -37.12 -26.57
N LYS A 3 -38.71 -38.30 -27.11
CA LYS A 3 -37.44 -39.06 -26.92
C LYS A 3 -36.18 -38.41 -27.55
N THR A 4 -36.30 -37.21 -28.07
CA THR A 4 -35.19 -36.52 -28.81
C THR A 4 -34.41 -35.52 -27.97
N LEU A 5 -34.75 -35.25 -26.68
CA LEU A 5 -34.01 -34.32 -25.84
C LEU A 5 -32.84 -34.94 -25.04
N LYS A 6 -32.81 -36.27 -24.88
CA LYS A 6 -31.76 -36.94 -24.11
C LYS A 6 -30.35 -36.93 -24.76
N PRO A 7 -30.17 -37.07 -26.11
CA PRO A 7 -28.85 -37.02 -26.69
C PRO A 7 -28.25 -35.60 -26.71
N LEU A 8 -29.05 -34.53 -26.84
CA LEU A 8 -28.56 -33.18 -26.85
C LEU A 8 -28.02 -32.72 -25.46
N LEU A 9 -28.72 -33.14 -24.39
CA LEU A 9 -28.27 -32.85 -23.01
C LEU A 9 -27.00 -33.60 -22.67
N GLY A 10 -26.84 -34.84 -23.15
CA GLY A 10 -25.65 -35.65 -22.99
C GLY A 10 -24.43 -35.07 -23.74
N MET A 11 -24.63 -34.57 -24.98
CA MET A 11 -23.55 -33.92 -25.76
C MET A 11 -23.14 -32.57 -25.16
N VAL A 12 -24.06 -31.78 -24.66
CA VAL A 12 -23.74 -30.53 -23.98
C VAL A 12 -23.02 -30.79 -22.64
N LEU A 13 -23.42 -31.82 -21.89
CA LEU A 13 -22.71 -32.20 -20.66
C LEU A 13 -21.33 -32.81 -20.94
N LEU A 14 -21.15 -33.61 -21.99
CA LEU A 14 -19.85 -34.12 -22.38
C LEU A 14 -18.94 -33.00 -22.92
N ALA A 15 -19.45 -32.09 -23.73
CA ALA A 15 -18.70 -30.93 -24.18
C ALA A 15 -18.27 -30.01 -23.02
N LEU A 16 -19.14 -29.83 -22.01
CA LEU A 16 -18.80 -29.10 -20.79
C LEU A 16 -17.77 -29.85 -19.93
N LEU A 17 -17.85 -31.20 -19.86
CA LEU A 17 -16.88 -32.03 -19.15
C LEU A 17 -15.53 -32.09 -19.86
N GLU A 18 -15.49 -32.10 -21.18
CA GLU A 18 -14.24 -32.03 -21.96
C GLU A 18 -13.61 -30.63 -21.86
N VAL A 19 -14.40 -29.57 -21.85
CA VAL A 19 -13.90 -28.20 -21.63
C VAL A 19 -13.32 -28.03 -20.22
N THR A 20 -13.95 -28.64 -19.19
CA THR A 20 -13.43 -28.57 -17.80
C THR A 20 -12.17 -29.40 -17.59
N ALA A 21 -11.94 -30.46 -18.36
CA ALA A 21 -10.71 -31.27 -18.29
C ALA A 21 -9.50 -30.60 -18.98
N LEU A 22 -9.73 -29.62 -19.87
CA LEU A 22 -8.68 -28.93 -20.66
C LEU A 22 -8.18 -27.64 -20.04
N CYS A 23 -8.86 -27.09 -19.03
CA CYS A 23 -8.45 -25.83 -18.39
C CYS A 23 -8.00 -26.09 -16.94
N SER A 24 -6.71 -26.34 -16.73
CA SER A 24 -6.12 -26.07 -15.42
C SER A 24 -6.14 -24.55 -15.19
N ARG A 25 -6.51 -24.08 -13.97
CA ARG A 25 -6.27 -22.67 -13.63
C ARG A 25 -4.81 -22.34 -13.92
N PRO A 26 -4.54 -21.21 -14.57
CA PRO A 26 -3.16 -20.80 -14.80
C PRO A 26 -2.43 -20.75 -13.47
N ASN A 27 -1.24 -21.33 -13.45
CA ASN A 27 -0.43 -21.43 -12.27
C ASN A 27 0.35 -20.11 -12.08
N TRP A 28 0.24 -19.50 -10.91
CA TRP A 28 1.03 -18.32 -10.51
C TRP A 28 2.53 -18.63 -10.30
N SER A 29 3.01 -19.79 -10.76
CA SER A 29 4.43 -20.13 -10.86
C SER A 29 5.13 -19.48 -12.06
N SER A 30 4.38 -18.91 -13.00
CA SER A 30 4.90 -18.14 -14.14
C SER A 30 4.39 -16.69 -14.07
N TYR A 31 5.23 -15.77 -14.55
CA TYR A 31 4.89 -14.34 -14.60
C TYR A 31 3.77 -14.10 -15.61
N GLN A 32 2.69 -13.46 -15.14
CA GLN A 32 1.53 -13.16 -15.98
C GLN A 32 1.68 -11.77 -16.60
N VAL A 33 1.45 -11.66 -17.90
CA VAL A 33 1.35 -10.39 -18.63
C VAL A 33 -0.06 -10.30 -19.17
N ILE A 34 -0.84 -9.41 -18.63
CA ILE A 34 -2.28 -9.31 -18.85
C ILE A 34 -2.58 -8.08 -19.71
N MET A 35 -3.29 -8.26 -20.81
CA MET A 35 -3.79 -7.16 -21.63
C MET A 35 -5.05 -6.56 -21.02
N TRP A 36 -5.04 -5.26 -20.76
CA TRP A 36 -6.22 -4.49 -20.43
C TRP A 36 -6.52 -3.48 -21.55
N SER A 37 -7.60 -3.66 -22.25
CA SER A 37 -7.93 -2.86 -23.43
C SER A 37 -9.36 -2.32 -23.35
N THR A 38 -9.52 -1.02 -23.62
CA THR A 38 -10.83 -0.36 -23.72
C THR A 38 -11.50 -0.59 -25.07
N ASP A 39 -10.74 -1.04 -26.06
CA ASP A 39 -11.21 -1.16 -27.43
C ASP A 39 -12.11 -2.39 -27.67
N PRO A 40 -13.01 -2.36 -28.66
CA PRO A 40 -13.76 -3.53 -29.07
C PRO A 40 -12.85 -4.71 -29.45
N VAL A 41 -13.34 -5.90 -29.25
CA VAL A 41 -12.64 -7.13 -29.68
C VAL A 41 -12.39 -7.07 -31.19
N ALA A 42 -11.18 -7.45 -31.59
CA ALA A 42 -10.83 -7.56 -33.01
C ALA A 42 -11.79 -8.50 -33.76
N GLN A 43 -12.07 -8.21 -35.02
CA GLN A 43 -12.94 -9.06 -35.86
C GLN A 43 -12.37 -10.45 -36.03
N ASP A 44 -11.03 -10.60 -36.21
CA ASP A 44 -10.33 -11.87 -36.21
C ASP A 44 -9.76 -12.19 -34.81
N ILE A 45 -10.53 -12.95 -34.06
CA ILE A 45 -10.16 -13.34 -32.68
C ILE A 45 -8.94 -14.28 -32.68
N ALA A 46 -8.81 -15.17 -33.67
CA ALA A 46 -7.67 -16.09 -33.74
C ALA A 46 -6.37 -15.34 -33.94
N LEU A 47 -6.36 -14.40 -34.88
CA LEU A 47 -5.22 -13.53 -35.15
C LEU A 47 -4.92 -12.63 -33.95
N TRP A 48 -5.94 -12.12 -33.28
CA TRP A 48 -5.78 -11.32 -32.05
C TRP A 48 -4.98 -12.06 -30.98
N PHE A 49 -5.40 -13.27 -30.61
CA PHE A 49 -4.69 -14.07 -29.61
C PHE A 49 -3.30 -14.52 -30.10
N GLN A 50 -3.13 -14.72 -31.39
CA GLN A 50 -1.79 -14.98 -31.95
C GLN A 50 -0.87 -13.76 -31.71
N ARG A 51 -1.31 -12.55 -32.02
CA ARG A 51 -0.54 -11.32 -31.81
C ARG A 51 -0.22 -11.06 -30.35
N LEU A 52 -1.18 -11.32 -29.47
CA LEU A 52 -0.94 -11.20 -28.02
C LEU A 52 0.19 -12.14 -27.57
N ARG A 53 0.21 -13.40 -28.04
CA ARG A 53 1.32 -14.34 -27.71
C ARG A 53 2.65 -13.89 -28.27
N GLU A 54 2.68 -13.39 -29.50
CA GLU A 54 3.90 -12.84 -30.10
C GLU A 54 4.48 -11.69 -29.30
N LEU A 55 3.62 -10.95 -28.61
CA LEU A 55 3.96 -9.85 -27.71
C LEU A 55 4.12 -10.27 -26.23
N GLU A 56 4.24 -11.58 -25.97
CA GLU A 56 4.46 -12.15 -24.62
C GLU A 56 3.28 -12.06 -23.67
N PHE A 57 2.09 -11.64 -24.11
CA PHE A 57 0.90 -11.66 -23.25
C PHE A 57 0.47 -13.10 -22.96
N THR A 58 -0.02 -13.32 -21.73
CA THR A 58 -0.48 -14.61 -21.22
C THR A 58 -1.97 -14.64 -20.94
N ALA A 59 -2.56 -13.48 -20.77
CA ALA A 59 -3.98 -13.31 -20.46
C ALA A 59 -4.50 -11.96 -20.97
N GLU A 60 -5.83 -11.82 -20.96
CA GLU A 60 -6.53 -10.59 -21.27
C GLU A 60 -7.68 -10.38 -20.30
N GLN A 61 -8.11 -9.14 -20.12
CA GLN A 61 -9.34 -8.83 -19.38
C GLN A 61 -10.57 -9.41 -20.12
N CYS A 62 -11.46 -10.00 -19.36
CA CYS A 62 -12.80 -10.35 -19.79
C CYS A 62 -13.80 -9.47 -19.02
N TYR A 63 -14.19 -8.34 -19.63
CA TYR A 63 -15.15 -7.44 -18.97
C TYR A 63 -16.47 -8.18 -18.72
N ARG A 64 -17.10 -7.90 -17.58
CA ARG A 64 -18.36 -8.55 -17.20
C ARG A 64 -19.38 -8.50 -18.34
N GLY A 65 -20.06 -9.62 -18.58
CA GLY A 65 -21.01 -9.77 -19.68
C GLY A 65 -20.40 -10.25 -21.01
N ARG A 66 -19.09 -10.13 -21.21
CA ARG A 66 -18.38 -10.71 -22.35
C ARG A 66 -18.40 -12.24 -22.29
N ASP A 67 -18.50 -12.87 -23.46
CA ASP A 67 -18.41 -14.34 -23.57
C ASP A 67 -16.98 -14.82 -23.35
N PRO A 68 -16.72 -15.72 -22.38
CA PRO A 68 -15.40 -16.26 -22.12
C PRO A 68 -14.99 -17.41 -23.07
N THR A 69 -15.90 -17.94 -23.89
CA THR A 69 -15.64 -19.08 -24.80
C THR A 69 -14.42 -18.90 -25.68
N PRO A 70 -14.17 -17.73 -26.32
CA PRO A 70 -12.98 -17.55 -27.16
C PRO A 70 -11.67 -17.75 -26.44
N PHE A 71 -11.55 -17.38 -25.16
CA PHE A 71 -10.32 -17.59 -24.39
C PHE A 71 -9.97 -19.06 -24.25
N VAL A 72 -10.98 -19.89 -23.97
CA VAL A 72 -10.78 -21.33 -23.84
C VAL A 72 -10.50 -21.99 -25.18
N GLN A 73 -11.25 -21.65 -26.22
CA GLN A 73 -11.02 -22.17 -27.58
C GLN A 73 -9.60 -21.92 -28.09
N HIS A 74 -9.07 -20.74 -27.78
CA HIS A 74 -7.71 -20.36 -28.16
C HIS A 74 -6.67 -20.65 -27.07
N LYS A 75 -7.02 -21.34 -25.95
CA LYS A 75 -6.12 -21.66 -24.84
C LYS A 75 -5.37 -20.41 -24.32
N PHE A 76 -6.06 -19.30 -24.15
CA PHE A 76 -5.52 -18.03 -23.66
C PHE A 76 -6.10 -17.72 -22.28
N GLY A 77 -5.27 -17.19 -21.37
CA GLY A 77 -5.71 -16.82 -20.03
C GLY A 77 -6.68 -15.62 -20.03
N PHE A 78 -7.50 -15.52 -19.01
CA PHE A 78 -8.32 -14.32 -18.80
C PHE A 78 -8.62 -14.12 -17.32
N TYR A 79 -8.95 -12.90 -16.93
CA TYR A 79 -9.55 -12.59 -15.63
C TYR A 79 -10.87 -11.86 -15.85
N VAL A 80 -11.78 -11.97 -14.88
CA VAL A 80 -13.08 -11.29 -14.96
C VAL A 80 -12.95 -9.89 -14.39
N GLU A 81 -13.11 -8.90 -15.27
CA GLU A 81 -12.99 -7.49 -14.96
C GLU A 81 -14.31 -6.88 -14.55
N ASN A 82 -14.29 -6.05 -13.46
CA ASN A 82 -15.45 -5.32 -12.98
C ASN A 82 -16.68 -6.23 -12.74
N LEU A 83 -16.50 -7.32 -11.97
CA LEU A 83 -17.50 -8.34 -11.75
C LEU A 83 -18.81 -7.75 -11.20
N VAL A 84 -18.73 -6.80 -10.24
CA VAL A 84 -19.92 -6.14 -9.71
C VAL A 84 -20.35 -4.94 -10.56
N PRO A 85 -21.63 -4.53 -10.52
CA PRO A 85 -22.09 -3.34 -11.23
C PRO A 85 -21.35 -2.09 -10.75
N GLN A 86 -21.06 -1.18 -11.67
CA GLN A 86 -20.36 0.09 -11.34
C GLN A 86 -20.97 0.86 -10.16
N LEU A 87 -22.29 0.74 -9.94
CA LEU A 87 -23.00 1.39 -8.84
C LEU A 87 -22.54 0.93 -7.47
N ALA A 88 -21.99 -0.30 -7.33
CA ALA A 88 -21.63 -0.84 -6.03
C ALA A 88 -20.40 -0.13 -5.42
N PHE A 89 -19.28 -0.06 -6.15
CA PHE A 89 -18.03 0.43 -5.59
C PHE A 89 -17.39 1.60 -6.34
N HIS A 90 -17.70 1.77 -7.62
CA HIS A 90 -17.03 2.73 -8.47
C HIS A 90 -17.85 4.02 -8.61
N HIS A 91 -17.48 5.06 -7.85
CA HIS A 91 -18.17 6.35 -7.87
C HIS A 91 -17.49 7.43 -8.73
N ASN A 92 -16.26 7.21 -9.21
CA ASN A 92 -15.41 8.21 -9.84
C ASN A 92 -15.92 8.77 -11.19
N ARG A 93 -16.95 8.17 -11.81
CA ARG A 93 -17.50 8.64 -13.11
C ARG A 93 -19.00 8.96 -13.05
N ARG A 94 -19.51 9.41 -11.89
CA ARG A 94 -20.94 9.50 -11.72
C ARG A 94 -21.44 10.93 -11.56
N LYS A 95 -22.37 11.25 -12.42
CA LYS A 95 -23.19 12.45 -12.30
C LYS A 95 -23.81 12.60 -10.92
N LEU A 96 -24.30 11.50 -10.32
CA LEU A 96 -24.89 11.49 -8.99
C LEU A 96 -23.91 11.88 -7.89
N TYR A 97 -22.67 11.37 -7.93
CA TYR A 97 -21.65 11.74 -6.96
C TYR A 97 -21.32 13.23 -7.06
N ASP A 98 -21.10 13.72 -8.28
CA ASP A 98 -20.76 15.13 -8.52
C ASP A 98 -21.89 16.08 -8.10
N GLU A 99 -23.14 15.68 -8.29
CA GLU A 99 -24.32 16.43 -7.86
C GLU A 99 -24.44 16.43 -6.33
N ASP A 100 -24.34 15.28 -5.68
CA ASP A 100 -24.40 15.16 -4.23
C ASP A 100 -23.26 15.92 -3.57
N PHE A 101 -22.03 15.79 -4.09
CA PHE A 101 -20.87 16.51 -3.58
C PHE A 101 -21.04 18.03 -3.68
N ARG A 102 -21.47 18.54 -4.85
CA ARG A 102 -21.74 19.95 -5.08
C ARG A 102 -22.84 20.46 -4.16
N ASN A 103 -23.98 19.76 -4.12
CA ASN A 103 -25.12 20.15 -3.31
C ASN A 103 -24.78 20.15 -1.82
N TYR A 104 -24.07 19.11 -1.35
CA TYR A 104 -23.59 19.04 0.03
C TYR A 104 -22.62 20.17 0.36
N THR A 105 -21.65 20.44 -0.50
CA THR A 105 -20.67 21.51 -0.28
C THR A 105 -21.28 22.91 -0.27
N GLN A 106 -22.42 23.09 -0.94
CA GLN A 106 -23.16 24.37 -0.95
C GLN A 106 -24.14 24.50 0.24
N THR A 107 -24.89 23.44 0.52
CA THR A 107 -26.02 23.51 1.46
C THR A 107 -25.72 22.98 2.86
N ARG A 108 -24.72 22.09 3.00
CA ARG A 108 -24.40 21.32 4.22
C ARG A 108 -25.53 20.36 4.63
N ASP A 109 -26.51 20.12 3.77
CA ASP A 109 -27.65 19.24 4.07
C ASP A 109 -27.21 17.77 3.96
N ARG A 110 -27.34 17.03 5.08
CA ARG A 110 -26.97 15.61 5.20
C ARG A 110 -27.75 14.68 4.30
N LYS A 111 -28.89 15.11 3.71
CA LYS A 111 -29.62 14.30 2.70
C LYS A 111 -28.77 13.96 1.48
N PHE A 112 -27.76 14.75 1.15
CA PHE A 112 -26.81 14.48 0.08
C PHE A 112 -25.65 13.55 0.51
N LEU A 113 -25.59 13.16 1.80
CA LEU A 113 -24.63 12.20 2.33
C LEU A 113 -25.15 10.77 2.35
N VAL A 114 -26.19 10.47 1.58
CA VAL A 114 -26.75 9.13 1.44
C VAL A 114 -26.16 8.46 0.21
N ARG A 115 -25.24 7.50 0.43
CA ARG A 115 -24.62 6.72 -0.65
C ARG A 115 -25.64 5.79 -1.30
N LYS A 116 -25.67 5.75 -2.61
CA LYS A 116 -26.54 4.88 -3.41
C LYS A 116 -25.72 4.05 -4.40
N PRO A 117 -25.67 2.70 -4.23
CA PRO A 117 -26.29 1.91 -3.16
C PRO A 117 -25.54 2.02 -1.84
N CYS A 118 -26.26 1.81 -0.73
CA CYS A 118 -25.69 1.74 0.59
C CYS A 118 -25.30 0.29 0.92
N PHE A 119 -24.09 0.06 1.46
CA PHE A 119 -23.63 -1.29 1.81
C PHE A 119 -24.32 -1.89 3.04
N ASP A 120 -24.94 -1.05 3.87
CA ASP A 120 -25.65 -1.48 5.07
C ASP A 120 -27.15 -1.68 4.81
N ASP A 121 -27.63 -1.42 3.57
CA ASP A 121 -29.03 -1.63 3.17
C ASP A 121 -29.25 -3.09 2.81
N PRO A 122 -30.18 -3.81 3.50
CA PRO A 122 -30.51 -5.20 3.17
C PRO A 122 -30.94 -5.41 1.72
N SER A 123 -31.71 -4.47 1.14
CA SER A 123 -32.19 -4.58 -0.23
C SER A 123 -31.08 -4.61 -1.28
N PHE A 124 -29.98 -3.90 -1.04
CA PHE A 124 -28.80 -3.98 -1.87
C PHE A 124 -28.23 -5.40 -1.93
N TRP A 125 -28.20 -6.10 -0.80
CA TRP A 125 -27.67 -7.45 -0.72
C TRP A 125 -28.53 -8.48 -1.44
N ASP A 126 -29.86 -8.35 -1.38
CA ASP A 126 -30.77 -9.24 -2.12
C ASP A 126 -30.53 -9.16 -3.63
N GLU A 127 -30.28 -7.97 -4.16
CA GLU A 127 -29.94 -7.75 -5.56
C GLU A 127 -28.54 -8.27 -5.93
N ILE A 128 -27.54 -7.95 -5.11
CA ILE A 128 -26.14 -8.31 -5.39
C ILE A 128 -25.90 -9.81 -5.27
N GLU A 129 -26.49 -10.50 -4.31
CA GLU A 129 -26.37 -11.96 -4.15
C GLU A 129 -26.87 -12.70 -5.39
N LYS A 130 -28.03 -12.31 -5.91
CA LYS A 130 -28.56 -12.87 -7.15
C LYS A 130 -27.65 -12.57 -8.33
N TYR A 131 -27.27 -11.32 -8.50
CA TYR A 131 -26.42 -10.88 -9.59
C TYR A 131 -25.07 -11.60 -9.59
N LEU A 132 -24.36 -11.62 -8.46
CA LEU A 132 -23.06 -12.30 -8.33
C LEU A 132 -23.18 -13.80 -8.59
N SER A 133 -24.24 -14.43 -8.07
CA SER A 133 -24.49 -15.86 -8.30
C SER A 133 -24.62 -16.17 -9.79
N ASP A 134 -25.37 -15.37 -10.53
CA ASP A 134 -25.56 -15.56 -11.97
C ASP A 134 -24.27 -15.32 -12.75
N MET A 135 -23.52 -14.26 -12.41
CA MET A 135 -22.26 -13.93 -13.06
C MET A 135 -21.17 -14.98 -12.79
N VAL A 136 -21.04 -15.42 -11.54
CA VAL A 136 -20.00 -16.42 -11.19
C VAL A 136 -20.31 -17.76 -11.84
N ARG A 137 -21.57 -18.21 -11.86
CA ARG A 137 -21.98 -19.45 -12.58
C ARG A 137 -21.64 -19.38 -14.06
N ARG A 138 -21.68 -18.19 -14.66
CA ARG A 138 -21.32 -17.98 -16.07
C ARG A 138 -19.81 -18.16 -16.31
N TYR A 139 -18.94 -17.68 -15.42
CA TYR A 139 -17.48 -17.66 -15.62
C TYR A 139 -16.74 -18.83 -14.96
N ALA A 140 -17.22 -19.34 -13.84
CA ALA A 140 -16.54 -20.40 -13.08
C ALA A 140 -16.18 -21.65 -13.90
N PRO A 141 -17.04 -22.16 -14.84
CA PRO A 141 -16.70 -23.30 -15.67
C PRO A 141 -15.45 -23.08 -16.55
N PHE A 142 -15.12 -21.84 -16.89
CA PHE A 142 -14.00 -21.45 -17.74
C PHE A 142 -12.73 -21.12 -16.96
N ARG A 143 -12.77 -21.23 -15.62
CA ARG A 143 -11.62 -21.07 -14.70
C ARG A 143 -10.80 -19.80 -14.91
N PRO A 144 -11.38 -18.61 -14.70
CA PRO A 144 -10.64 -17.35 -14.82
C PRO A 144 -9.44 -17.34 -13.86
N LEU A 145 -8.39 -16.60 -14.22
CA LEU A 145 -7.22 -16.34 -13.36
C LEU A 145 -7.65 -15.72 -12.03
N LEU A 146 -8.46 -14.69 -12.12
CA LEU A 146 -8.87 -13.80 -11.03
C LEU A 146 -10.29 -13.32 -11.27
N TYR A 147 -10.95 -12.93 -10.18
CA TYR A 147 -12.15 -12.12 -10.20
C TYR A 147 -11.81 -10.73 -9.62
N ASN A 148 -11.82 -9.71 -10.46
CA ASN A 148 -11.78 -8.33 -10.02
C ASN A 148 -13.19 -7.88 -9.64
N LEU A 149 -13.44 -7.54 -8.38
CA LEU A 149 -14.73 -7.02 -7.97
C LEU A 149 -15.02 -5.70 -8.67
N GLN A 150 -14.06 -4.79 -8.66
CA GLN A 150 -14.17 -3.49 -9.30
C GLN A 150 -12.79 -2.87 -9.46
N ASP A 151 -12.57 -2.18 -10.60
CA ASP A 151 -11.47 -1.26 -10.79
C ASP A 151 -11.70 0.03 -10.00
N GLU A 152 -10.66 0.54 -9.33
CA GLU A 152 -10.65 1.74 -8.50
C GLU A 152 -11.82 1.81 -7.48
N PRO A 153 -12.08 0.73 -6.70
CA PRO A 153 -13.22 0.70 -5.81
C PRO A 153 -13.08 1.73 -4.69
N SER A 154 -14.15 2.42 -4.35
CA SER A 154 -14.14 3.40 -3.27
C SER A 154 -15.55 3.68 -2.74
N ILE A 155 -15.64 4.09 -1.49
CA ILE A 155 -16.91 4.59 -0.91
C ILE A 155 -17.33 5.88 -1.60
N GLY A 156 -16.38 6.77 -1.86
CA GLY A 156 -16.54 7.99 -2.67
C GLY A 156 -15.71 7.90 -3.95
N ALA A 157 -15.59 8.99 -4.72
CA ALA A 157 -14.74 9.02 -5.90
C ALA A 157 -13.26 9.15 -5.48
N TYR A 158 -12.39 8.22 -5.90
CA TYR A 158 -10.93 8.26 -5.68
C TYR A 158 -10.51 8.59 -4.23
N ALA A 159 -11.19 8.02 -3.24
CA ALA A 159 -11.00 8.37 -1.83
C ALA A 159 -11.19 9.88 -1.54
N SER A 160 -12.11 10.53 -2.26
CA SER A 160 -12.42 11.94 -2.02
C SER A 160 -13.12 12.15 -0.66
N PRO A 161 -12.96 13.34 -0.07
CA PRO A 161 -13.48 13.65 1.26
C PRO A 161 -14.99 13.93 1.24
N MET A 162 -15.79 12.90 1.04
CA MET A 162 -17.24 12.91 1.11
C MET A 162 -17.71 12.10 2.31
N ASP A 163 -18.49 12.71 3.19
CA ASP A 163 -18.93 12.13 4.46
C ASP A 163 -20.02 11.04 4.29
N TYR A 164 -19.89 10.16 3.29
CA TYR A 164 -20.77 8.98 3.18
C TYR A 164 -20.54 8.02 4.35
N CYS A 165 -21.54 7.32 4.87
CA CYS A 165 -22.94 7.36 4.55
C CYS A 165 -23.74 7.79 5.79
N PHE A 166 -24.79 8.62 5.60
CA PHE A 166 -25.70 9.07 6.67
C PHE A 166 -27.14 8.52 6.48
N CYS A 167 -27.31 7.43 5.72
CA CYS A 167 -28.63 6.78 5.64
C CYS A 167 -28.98 6.06 6.96
N GLU A 168 -30.25 5.77 7.17
CA GLU A 168 -30.74 5.10 8.39
C GLU A 168 -30.10 3.74 8.63
N HIS A 169 -29.89 2.95 7.57
CA HIS A 169 -29.25 1.64 7.66
C HIS A 169 -27.80 1.76 8.17
N THR A 170 -27.02 2.67 7.57
CA THR A 170 -25.63 2.93 8.00
C THR A 170 -25.59 3.47 9.43
N LEU A 171 -26.43 4.42 9.80
CA LEU A 171 -26.45 4.98 11.15
C LEU A 171 -26.85 3.93 12.19
N LYS A 172 -27.78 3.02 11.86
CA LYS A 172 -28.11 1.90 12.74
C LYS A 172 -26.92 0.94 12.93
N ALA A 173 -26.27 0.52 11.83
CA ALA A 173 -25.11 -0.35 11.89
C ALA A 173 -23.93 0.32 12.62
N PHE A 174 -23.71 1.61 12.41
CA PHE A 174 -22.70 2.40 13.10
C PHE A 174 -22.91 2.44 14.61
N ARG A 175 -24.15 2.65 15.08
CA ARG A 175 -24.46 2.63 16.52
C ARG A 175 -24.20 1.26 17.15
N GLU A 176 -24.52 0.17 16.47
CA GLU A 176 -24.19 -1.19 16.95
C GLU A 176 -22.67 -1.40 17.00
N TRP A 177 -21.94 -0.93 15.99
CA TRP A 177 -20.48 -0.98 16.00
C TRP A 177 -19.90 -0.15 17.15
N LEU A 178 -20.38 1.07 17.40
CA LEU A 178 -19.95 1.91 18.53
C LEU A 178 -20.14 1.24 19.89
N LYS A 179 -21.24 0.47 20.09
CA LYS A 179 -21.46 -0.29 21.31
C LYS A 179 -20.34 -1.31 21.58
N SER A 180 -19.75 -1.88 20.51
CA SER A 180 -18.60 -2.79 20.63
C SER A 180 -17.31 -2.04 20.97
N GLN A 181 -17.15 -0.79 20.56
CA GLN A 181 -15.96 0.03 20.86
C GLN A 181 -15.98 0.62 22.27
N TYR A 182 -17.12 1.20 22.68
CA TYR A 182 -17.19 2.00 23.91
C TYR A 182 -17.80 1.27 25.11
N ARG A 183 -18.46 0.12 24.91
CA ARG A 183 -19.15 -0.68 25.95
C ARG A 183 -20.27 0.04 26.67
N SER A 184 -20.26 1.38 26.79
CA SER A 184 -21.34 2.17 27.39
C SER A 184 -21.50 3.52 26.71
N LEU A 185 -22.71 4.09 26.79
CA LEU A 185 -23.02 5.41 26.23
C LEU A 185 -22.27 6.52 26.98
N GLU A 186 -22.05 6.34 28.27
CA GLU A 186 -21.28 7.30 29.09
C GLU A 186 -19.81 7.34 28.68
N ALA A 187 -19.22 6.20 28.27
CA ALA A 187 -17.86 6.16 27.76
C ALA A 187 -17.77 6.89 26.42
N LEU A 188 -18.71 6.67 25.51
CA LEU A 188 -18.81 7.40 24.25
C LEU A 188 -18.98 8.91 24.49
N ASN A 189 -19.90 9.30 25.37
CA ASN A 189 -20.14 10.71 25.68
C ASN A 189 -18.89 11.41 26.25
N ARG A 190 -18.12 10.73 27.11
CA ARG A 190 -16.84 11.28 27.61
C ARG A 190 -15.82 11.43 26.48
N GLU A 191 -15.77 10.44 25.58
CA GLU A 191 -14.82 10.46 24.46
C GLU A 191 -15.15 11.55 23.46
N TRP A 192 -16.41 11.59 23.03
CA TRP A 192 -16.89 12.57 22.05
C TRP A 192 -17.14 13.97 22.64
N GLU A 193 -17.13 14.09 23.98
CA GLU A 193 -17.52 15.33 24.71
C GLU A 193 -18.95 15.75 24.32
N THR A 194 -19.86 14.80 24.43
CA THR A 194 -21.29 14.93 24.13
C THR A 194 -22.15 14.52 25.30
N SER A 195 -23.48 14.66 25.19
CA SER A 195 -24.44 14.34 26.22
C SER A 195 -25.67 13.61 25.70
N PHE A 196 -25.45 12.64 24.78
CA PHE A 196 -26.53 11.79 24.28
C PHE A 196 -27.23 11.04 25.44
N ARG A 197 -28.52 10.91 25.36
CA ARG A 197 -29.34 10.24 26.38
C ARG A 197 -29.64 8.79 26.03
N SER A 198 -29.54 8.46 24.74
CA SER A 198 -29.70 7.11 24.23
C SER A 198 -28.79 6.87 23.05
N TRP A 199 -28.54 5.59 22.71
CA TRP A 199 -27.78 5.23 21.52
C TRP A 199 -28.47 5.71 20.23
N ASP A 200 -29.81 5.85 20.20
CA ASP A 200 -30.54 6.32 19.04
C ASP A 200 -30.29 7.79 18.71
N GLU A 201 -29.90 8.58 19.71
CA GLU A 201 -29.53 9.97 19.52
C GLU A 201 -28.11 10.13 18.96
N VAL A 202 -27.26 9.08 19.03
CA VAL A 202 -25.86 9.18 18.60
C VAL A 202 -25.80 9.46 17.11
N MET A 203 -25.14 10.59 16.77
CA MET A 203 -24.98 11.08 15.42
C MET A 203 -23.53 11.51 15.21
N PRO A 204 -22.81 10.95 14.22
CA PRO A 204 -21.43 11.38 13.92
C PRO A 204 -21.41 12.82 13.37
N MET A 205 -20.26 13.47 13.52
CA MET A 205 -20.02 14.76 12.92
C MET A 205 -19.54 14.63 11.47
N THR A 206 -20.07 15.49 10.62
CA THR A 206 -19.52 15.68 9.27
C THR A 206 -18.19 16.41 9.32
N THR A 207 -17.44 16.39 8.21
CA THR A 207 -16.16 17.10 8.13
C THR A 207 -16.31 18.61 8.35
N TYR A 208 -17.38 19.22 7.87
CA TYR A 208 -17.65 20.64 8.14
C TYR A 208 -17.90 20.93 9.62
N GLU A 209 -18.64 20.06 10.29
CA GLU A 209 -18.95 20.22 11.73
C GLU A 209 -17.69 20.02 12.57
N ILE A 210 -16.89 18.98 12.29
CA ILE A 210 -15.66 18.74 13.07
C ILE A 210 -14.62 19.84 12.83
N LYS A 211 -14.50 20.39 11.61
CA LYS A 211 -13.62 21.53 11.34
C LYS A 211 -14.11 22.82 12.00
N ALA A 212 -15.41 23.01 12.13
CA ALA A 212 -15.97 24.13 12.92
C ALA A 212 -15.63 23.99 14.41
N ARG A 213 -15.79 22.80 14.97
CA ARG A 213 -15.40 22.45 16.35
C ARG A 213 -13.89 22.64 16.58
N GLU A 214 -13.06 22.22 15.63
CA GLU A 214 -11.61 22.41 15.68
C GLU A 214 -11.23 23.89 15.73
N ARG A 215 -11.79 24.73 14.85
CA ARG A 215 -11.54 26.18 14.83
C ARG A 215 -11.92 26.84 16.16
N GLU A 216 -13.03 26.41 16.74
CA GLU A 216 -13.45 26.91 18.04
C GLU A 216 -12.50 26.47 19.16
N ALA A 217 -12.10 25.20 19.18
CA ALA A 217 -11.15 24.67 20.15
C ALA A 217 -9.82 25.44 20.09
N LEU A 218 -9.26 25.62 18.93
CA LEU A 218 -8.00 26.35 18.73
C LEU A 218 -8.10 27.82 19.15
N LYS A 219 -9.22 28.48 18.83
CA LYS A 219 -9.47 29.89 19.24
C LYS A 219 -9.42 30.08 20.76
N PHE A 220 -9.85 29.10 21.54
CA PHE A 220 -9.88 29.12 22.99
C PHE A 220 -8.73 28.34 23.66
N GLY A 221 -7.72 27.92 22.88
CA GLY A 221 -6.58 27.17 23.42
C GLY A 221 -6.97 25.80 24.00
N ARG A 222 -8.08 25.20 23.50
CA ARG A 222 -8.54 23.88 23.93
C ARG A 222 -7.94 22.79 23.00
N PRO A 223 -7.70 21.56 23.49
CA PRO A 223 -7.22 20.46 22.68
C PRO A 223 -8.26 20.06 21.63
N GLU A 224 -7.77 19.58 20.49
CA GLU A 224 -8.61 19.06 19.41
C GLU A 224 -9.21 17.71 19.82
N ASN A 225 -10.43 17.48 19.40
CA ASN A 225 -11.12 16.20 19.56
C ASN A 225 -11.88 15.87 18.28
N TYR A 226 -11.33 14.92 17.50
CA TYR A 226 -11.90 14.48 16.23
C TYR A 226 -12.74 13.20 16.37
N ALA A 227 -12.91 12.64 17.56
CA ALA A 227 -13.52 11.33 17.77
C ALA A 227 -14.88 11.15 17.08
N PRO A 228 -15.86 12.11 17.13
CA PRO A 228 -17.14 11.93 16.45
C PRO A 228 -17.05 11.76 14.92
N TRP A 229 -16.02 12.30 14.30
CA TRP A 229 -15.74 12.17 12.89
C TRP A 229 -14.86 10.93 12.59
N ALA A 230 -13.81 10.74 13.37
CA ALA A 230 -12.84 9.66 13.18
C ALA A 230 -13.48 8.29 13.32
N ASP A 231 -14.37 8.10 14.27
CA ASP A 231 -15.14 6.87 14.47
C ASP A 231 -16.04 6.55 13.28
N HIS A 232 -16.68 7.57 12.70
CA HIS A 232 -17.47 7.37 11.50
C HIS A 232 -16.58 6.93 10.31
N ARG A 233 -15.38 7.52 10.15
CA ARG A 233 -14.43 7.06 9.12
C ARG A 233 -13.94 5.64 9.40
N ALA A 234 -13.68 5.30 10.66
CA ALA A 234 -13.27 3.94 11.05
C ALA A 234 -14.38 2.90 10.78
N PHE A 235 -15.62 3.26 11.05
CA PHE A 235 -16.77 2.42 10.72
C PHE A 235 -16.93 2.26 9.20
N MET A 236 -16.74 3.31 8.43
CA MET A 236 -16.85 3.21 6.96
C MET A 236 -15.75 2.34 6.35
N ASP A 237 -14.52 2.38 6.88
CA ASP A 237 -13.45 1.44 6.51
C ASP A 237 -13.86 -0.02 6.84
N PHE A 238 -14.47 -0.23 8.01
CA PHE A 238 -15.01 -1.53 8.43
C PHE A 238 -16.16 -1.99 7.51
N SER A 239 -17.17 -1.16 7.27
CA SER A 239 -18.33 -1.48 6.41
C SER A 239 -17.90 -1.85 4.98
N PHE A 240 -16.94 -1.10 4.42
CA PHE A 240 -16.37 -1.39 3.09
C PHE A 240 -15.67 -2.75 3.03
N ALA A 241 -14.81 -3.03 4.00
CA ALA A 241 -14.14 -4.33 4.08
C ALA A 241 -15.13 -5.48 4.29
N GLN A 242 -16.17 -5.30 5.11
CA GLN A 242 -17.23 -6.31 5.30
C GLN A 242 -18.02 -6.55 4.02
N ALA A 243 -18.31 -5.52 3.23
CA ALA A 243 -18.96 -5.67 1.93
C ALA A 243 -18.12 -6.52 0.97
N ILE A 244 -16.81 -6.28 0.89
CA ILE A 244 -15.87 -7.07 0.09
C ILE A 244 -15.81 -8.52 0.60
N ALA A 245 -15.72 -8.72 1.92
CA ALA A 245 -15.70 -10.06 2.54
C ALA A 245 -16.94 -10.87 2.19
N ARG A 246 -18.14 -10.26 2.27
CA ARG A 246 -19.41 -10.91 1.92
C ARG A 246 -19.46 -11.27 0.43
N MET A 247 -19.04 -10.39 -0.46
CA MET A 247 -18.99 -10.70 -1.90
C MET A 247 -18.00 -11.84 -2.20
N ARG A 248 -16.82 -11.83 -1.59
CA ARG A 248 -15.85 -12.93 -1.70
C ARG A 248 -16.44 -14.25 -1.23
N GLN A 249 -17.17 -14.24 -0.12
CA GLN A 249 -17.84 -15.44 0.40
C GLN A 249 -18.90 -15.98 -0.58
N LEU A 250 -19.74 -15.11 -1.14
CA LEU A 250 -20.75 -15.47 -2.14
C LEU A 250 -20.12 -16.10 -3.39
N ILE A 251 -19.04 -15.50 -3.90
CA ILE A 251 -18.31 -16.02 -5.05
C ILE A 251 -17.76 -17.43 -4.75
N ARG A 252 -17.15 -17.61 -3.58
CA ARG A 252 -16.55 -18.89 -3.16
C ARG A 252 -17.56 -19.99 -2.84
N GLN A 253 -18.83 -19.67 -2.62
CA GLN A 253 -19.88 -20.67 -2.54
C GLN A 253 -20.11 -21.40 -3.87
N ILE A 254 -19.79 -20.75 -5.01
CA ILE A 254 -19.97 -21.27 -6.37
C ILE A 254 -18.64 -21.75 -6.95
N ASP A 255 -17.59 -20.92 -6.85
CA ASP A 255 -16.23 -21.22 -7.28
C ASP A 255 -15.30 -21.23 -6.06
N LYS A 256 -15.12 -22.41 -5.47
CA LYS A 256 -14.43 -22.59 -4.18
C LYS A 256 -12.97 -22.08 -4.19
N ASP A 257 -12.31 -22.17 -5.35
CA ASP A 257 -10.91 -21.79 -5.50
C ASP A 257 -10.76 -20.39 -6.11
N ALA A 258 -11.84 -19.61 -6.17
CA ALA A 258 -11.79 -18.26 -6.71
C ALA A 258 -10.79 -17.38 -5.97
N LEU A 259 -9.94 -16.69 -6.72
CA LEU A 259 -9.14 -15.58 -6.22
C LEU A 259 -9.92 -14.28 -6.47
N VAL A 260 -10.39 -13.68 -5.40
CA VAL A 260 -11.24 -12.47 -5.43
C VAL A 260 -10.44 -11.29 -4.91
N GLY A 261 -10.40 -10.19 -5.65
CA GLY A 261 -9.62 -9.04 -5.25
C GLY A 261 -10.03 -7.76 -5.96
N LEU A 262 -9.11 -6.81 -5.94
CA LEU A 262 -9.33 -5.43 -6.35
C LEU A 262 -8.20 -4.95 -7.25
N GLU A 263 -8.56 -4.19 -8.28
CA GLU A 263 -7.66 -3.49 -9.17
C GLU A 263 -7.71 -1.98 -8.90
N GLY A 264 -6.63 -1.24 -9.16
CA GLY A 264 -6.58 0.21 -9.01
C GLY A 264 -6.76 0.69 -7.57
N THR A 265 -6.27 -0.08 -6.57
CA THR A 265 -6.44 0.35 -5.18
C THR A 265 -5.59 1.58 -4.88
N GLN A 266 -6.20 2.53 -4.18
CA GLN A 266 -5.59 3.80 -3.86
C GLN A 266 -4.60 3.69 -2.69
N MET A 267 -3.97 4.83 -2.33
CA MET A 267 -3.11 4.90 -1.15
C MET A 267 -3.89 4.66 0.16
N PRO A 268 -3.22 4.29 1.26
CA PRO A 268 -3.86 4.30 2.58
C PRO A 268 -4.37 5.70 2.89
N SER A 269 -5.67 5.83 3.15
CA SER A 269 -6.35 7.11 3.22
C SER A 269 -7.35 7.16 4.39
N ALA A 270 -7.64 8.37 4.89
CA ALA A 270 -8.75 8.60 5.82
C ALA A 270 -10.12 8.41 5.17
N TRP A 271 -10.17 8.25 3.84
CA TRP A 271 -11.38 8.22 3.02
C TRP A 271 -11.44 7.00 2.11
N GLY A 272 -12.61 6.73 1.59
CA GLY A 272 -12.79 5.74 0.54
C GLY A 272 -12.81 4.28 0.98
N GLY A 273 -12.59 3.98 2.26
CA GLY A 273 -12.50 2.61 2.76
C GLY A 273 -11.08 2.03 2.72
N TYR A 274 -10.06 2.87 2.59
CA TYR A 274 -8.68 2.47 2.37
C TYR A 274 -7.86 2.27 3.66
N ASP A 275 -8.40 1.52 4.62
CA ASP A 275 -7.61 0.85 5.63
C ASP A 275 -7.00 -0.43 5.02
N LEU A 276 -5.75 -0.35 4.59
CA LEU A 276 -5.11 -1.45 3.84
C LEU A 276 -4.90 -2.72 4.69
N TRP A 277 -4.80 -2.58 6.02
CA TRP A 277 -4.79 -3.74 6.90
C TRP A 277 -6.12 -4.50 6.82
N ARG A 278 -7.26 -3.80 6.96
CA ARG A 278 -8.58 -4.43 6.85
C ARG A 278 -8.84 -5.02 5.47
N LEU A 279 -8.46 -4.30 4.41
CA LEU A 279 -8.61 -4.78 3.04
C LEU A 279 -7.80 -6.05 2.80
N SER A 280 -6.55 -6.12 3.25
CA SER A 280 -5.69 -7.30 3.08
C SER A 280 -6.25 -8.58 3.71
N GLN A 281 -7.15 -8.46 4.71
CA GLN A 281 -7.78 -9.62 5.36
C GLN A 281 -8.96 -10.21 4.55
N VAL A 282 -9.49 -9.47 3.59
CA VAL A 282 -10.74 -9.81 2.89
C VAL A 282 -10.59 -10.01 1.39
N ILE A 283 -9.38 -9.89 0.86
CA ILE A 283 -9.05 -10.11 -0.55
C ILE A 283 -8.01 -11.23 -0.72
N ASP A 284 -7.93 -11.82 -1.91
CA ASP A 284 -6.99 -12.89 -2.24
C ASP A 284 -5.87 -12.42 -3.16
N TRP A 285 -6.07 -11.32 -3.86
CA TRP A 285 -5.10 -10.68 -4.74
C TRP A 285 -5.35 -9.18 -4.79
N VAL A 286 -4.37 -8.41 -5.24
CA VAL A 286 -4.51 -6.96 -5.36
C VAL A 286 -3.61 -6.42 -6.47
N GLU A 287 -4.11 -5.38 -7.15
CA GLU A 287 -3.32 -4.47 -7.96
C GLU A 287 -3.36 -3.10 -7.30
N PRO A 288 -2.34 -2.75 -6.50
CA PRO A 288 -2.24 -1.43 -5.91
C PRO A 288 -1.56 -0.46 -6.87
N TYR A 289 -2.02 0.77 -6.89
CA TYR A 289 -1.17 1.84 -7.39
C TYR A 289 0.04 1.99 -6.45
N ASP A 290 1.25 2.19 -7.02
CA ASP A 290 2.48 2.30 -6.22
C ASP A 290 2.57 3.70 -5.59
N ILE A 291 1.65 3.96 -4.65
CA ILE A 291 1.47 5.27 -4.02
C ILE A 291 1.63 5.15 -2.51
N CYS A 292 2.50 5.97 -1.94
CA CYS A 292 2.62 6.10 -0.48
C CYS A 292 2.78 4.75 0.23
N ASN A 293 3.68 3.92 -0.27
CA ASN A 293 4.04 2.60 0.26
C ASN A 293 2.88 1.59 0.28
N SER A 294 1.83 1.76 -0.54
CA SER A 294 0.70 0.84 -0.59
C SER A 294 1.15 -0.61 -0.86
N ARG A 295 2.13 -0.80 -1.74
CA ARG A 295 2.70 -2.11 -2.07
C ARG A 295 3.40 -2.77 -0.89
N GLU A 296 4.32 -2.08 -0.22
CA GLU A 296 5.05 -2.60 0.93
C GLU A 296 4.10 -2.94 2.09
N ILE A 297 3.01 -2.16 2.23
CA ILE A 297 1.95 -2.41 3.20
C ILE A 297 1.19 -3.69 2.84
N PHE A 298 0.70 -3.85 1.61
CA PHE A 298 0.02 -5.07 1.20
C PHE A 298 0.94 -6.30 1.26
N ARG A 299 2.20 -6.19 0.78
CA ARG A 299 3.20 -7.25 0.89
C ARG A 299 3.40 -7.72 2.34
N SER A 300 3.32 -6.80 3.30
CA SER A 300 3.50 -7.12 4.73
C SER A 300 2.30 -7.83 5.34
N PHE A 301 1.11 -7.65 4.79
CA PHE A 301 -0.15 -8.10 5.39
C PHE A 301 -0.84 -9.23 4.64
N MET A 302 -0.63 -9.35 3.34
CA MET A 302 -1.20 -10.43 2.55
C MET A 302 -0.40 -11.73 2.69
N PRO A 303 -1.01 -12.90 2.43
CA PRO A 303 -0.29 -14.16 2.35
C PRO A 303 0.84 -14.08 1.30
N LYS A 304 1.98 -14.75 1.56
CA LYS A 304 3.16 -14.73 0.66
C LYS A 304 2.85 -15.14 -0.78
N ASP A 305 1.89 -16.06 -0.96
CA ASP A 305 1.53 -16.59 -2.28
C ASP A 305 0.40 -15.81 -2.95
N ALA A 306 -0.16 -14.81 -2.29
CA ALA A 306 -1.21 -13.97 -2.86
C ALA A 306 -0.67 -13.23 -4.08
N PRO A 307 -1.34 -13.31 -5.25
CA PRO A 307 -0.90 -12.56 -6.41
C PRO A 307 -1.00 -11.05 -6.16
N THR A 308 0.11 -10.37 -6.39
CA THR A 308 0.14 -8.91 -6.51
C THR A 308 0.52 -8.58 -7.94
N LEU A 309 -0.19 -7.65 -8.53
CA LEU A 309 0.00 -7.19 -9.90
C LEU A 309 0.31 -5.70 -9.91
N SER A 310 0.71 -5.18 -11.06
CA SER A 310 0.91 -3.75 -11.28
C SER A 310 0.51 -3.36 -12.68
N THR A 311 -0.10 -2.17 -12.82
CA THR A 311 -0.44 -1.65 -14.13
C THR A 311 0.74 -0.94 -14.78
N VAL A 312 0.97 -1.25 -16.07
CA VAL A 312 2.01 -0.66 -16.92
C VAL A 312 1.40 0.45 -17.77
N PHE A 313 1.83 1.67 -17.49
CA PHE A 313 1.44 2.88 -18.23
C PHE A 313 2.62 3.47 -19.00
N GLY A 314 2.30 4.30 -20.01
CA GLY A 314 3.26 5.15 -20.68
C GLY A 314 4.15 4.46 -21.71
N THR A 315 5.21 5.17 -22.12
CA THR A 315 6.13 4.81 -23.23
C THR A 315 7.60 5.00 -22.89
N ASP A 316 7.94 5.27 -21.63
CA ASP A 316 9.32 5.32 -21.16
C ASP A 316 9.77 3.90 -20.80
N TYR A 317 10.34 3.20 -21.77
CA TYR A 317 10.63 1.76 -21.67
C TYR A 317 11.72 1.43 -20.68
N ASP A 318 12.70 2.30 -20.49
CA ASP A 318 13.79 2.09 -19.52
C ASP A 318 13.24 2.16 -18.09
N ARG A 319 12.41 3.14 -17.79
CA ARG A 319 11.76 3.29 -16.49
C ARG A 319 10.71 2.19 -16.26
N ILE A 320 9.96 1.79 -17.30
CA ILE A 320 9.06 0.64 -17.24
C ILE A 320 9.86 -0.63 -16.92
N LYS A 321 11.00 -0.85 -17.58
CA LYS A 321 11.88 -1.99 -17.32
C LYS A 321 12.36 -2.00 -15.87
N LEU A 322 12.90 -0.89 -15.37
CA LEU A 322 13.34 -0.78 -13.98
C LEU A 322 12.19 -1.08 -13.01
N ARG A 323 11.01 -0.49 -13.26
CA ARG A 323 9.84 -0.68 -12.41
C ARG A 323 9.40 -2.15 -12.39
N LEU A 324 9.35 -2.84 -13.51
CA LEU A 324 8.96 -4.25 -13.57
C LEU A 324 9.97 -5.16 -12.87
N TRP A 325 11.26 -4.88 -12.97
CA TRP A 325 12.28 -5.58 -12.19
C TRP A 325 12.12 -5.33 -10.68
N TRP A 326 11.92 -4.08 -10.30
CA TRP A 326 11.69 -3.72 -8.90
C TRP A 326 10.46 -4.43 -8.34
N LEU A 327 9.35 -4.46 -9.08
CA LEU A 327 8.12 -5.15 -8.71
C LEU A 327 8.31 -6.67 -8.59
N LEU A 328 9.00 -7.30 -9.54
CA LEU A 328 9.32 -8.72 -9.46
C LEU A 328 10.10 -9.06 -8.19
N LEU A 329 11.11 -8.25 -7.85
CA LEU A 329 11.89 -8.44 -6.62
C LEU A 329 11.06 -8.17 -5.36
N HIS A 330 9.98 -7.40 -5.43
CA HIS A 330 9.02 -7.19 -4.35
C HIS A 330 7.93 -8.26 -4.27
N GLY A 331 7.94 -9.24 -5.16
CA GLY A 331 7.06 -10.41 -5.12
C GLY A 331 5.88 -10.39 -6.08
N ASP A 332 5.79 -9.39 -6.99
CA ASP A 332 4.73 -9.35 -7.99
C ASP A 332 4.74 -10.57 -8.89
N LYS A 333 3.54 -11.11 -9.13
CA LYS A 333 3.33 -12.29 -9.96
C LYS A 333 3.03 -11.97 -11.42
N GLY A 334 2.90 -10.70 -11.77
CA GLY A 334 2.61 -10.27 -13.13
C GLY A 334 2.36 -8.78 -13.24
N CYS A 335 1.98 -8.35 -14.43
CA CYS A 335 1.56 -6.97 -14.69
C CYS A 335 0.31 -6.94 -15.58
N ILE A 336 -0.43 -5.84 -15.46
CA ILE A 336 -1.56 -5.49 -16.33
C ILE A 336 -1.07 -4.38 -17.26
N VAL A 337 -1.24 -4.52 -18.55
CA VAL A 337 -0.80 -3.54 -19.54
C VAL A 337 -1.99 -2.72 -19.99
N TRP A 338 -2.00 -1.46 -19.64
CA TRP A 338 -3.01 -0.51 -20.11
C TRP A 338 -2.83 -0.25 -21.60
N ASP A 339 -3.87 -0.54 -22.40
CA ASP A 339 -3.89 -0.45 -23.84
C ASP A 339 -5.09 0.40 -24.31
N ASP A 340 -4.90 1.69 -24.39
CA ASP A 340 -5.90 2.65 -24.86
C ASP A 340 -5.56 3.21 -26.25
N GLU A 341 -6.40 4.10 -26.77
CA GLU A 341 -6.22 4.71 -28.09
C GLU A 341 -4.85 5.40 -28.29
N LYS A 342 -4.25 5.90 -27.21
CA LYS A 342 -2.97 6.63 -27.25
C LYS A 342 -1.75 5.72 -27.02
N SER A 343 -1.96 4.51 -26.50
CA SER A 343 -0.90 3.61 -26.06
C SER A 343 -1.12 2.16 -26.48
N ARG A 344 -1.52 1.92 -27.72
CA ARG A 344 -1.79 0.58 -28.28
C ARG A 344 -0.53 -0.26 -28.45
N CYS A 345 -0.64 -1.52 -28.11
CA CYS A 345 0.38 -2.54 -28.39
C CYS A 345 0.18 -3.20 -29.76
N ILE A 346 -1.06 -3.20 -30.27
CA ILE A 346 -1.46 -3.75 -31.56
C ILE A 346 -2.28 -2.70 -32.30
N ASP A 347 -1.98 -2.51 -33.58
CA ASP A 347 -2.74 -1.60 -34.43
C ASP A 347 -4.03 -2.28 -34.91
N LYS A 348 -5.14 -1.96 -34.25
CA LYS A 348 -6.48 -2.50 -34.56
C LYS A 348 -7.15 -1.84 -35.75
N SER A 349 -6.55 -0.78 -36.35
CA SER A 349 -7.07 -0.15 -37.56
C SER A 349 -6.81 -0.97 -38.81
N ARG A 350 -5.92 -1.93 -38.75
CA ARG A 350 -5.50 -2.80 -39.85
C ARG A 350 -6.00 -4.22 -39.64
N SER A 351 -6.44 -4.85 -40.74
CA SER A 351 -6.95 -6.24 -40.71
C SER A 351 -5.88 -7.28 -40.35
N ASP A 352 -4.58 -6.99 -40.59
CA ASP A 352 -3.45 -7.86 -40.26
C ASP A 352 -2.95 -7.67 -38.82
N LEU A 353 -3.56 -6.76 -38.03
CA LEU A 353 -3.30 -6.49 -36.62
C LEU A 353 -1.79 -6.44 -36.29
N PRO A 354 -1.00 -5.59 -36.94
CA PRO A 354 0.44 -5.58 -36.70
C PRO A 354 0.81 -5.06 -35.32
N PRO A 355 1.82 -5.64 -34.64
CA PRO A 355 2.39 -5.09 -33.44
C PRO A 355 2.95 -3.68 -33.65
N THR A 356 2.59 -2.77 -32.78
CA THR A 356 3.15 -1.40 -32.74
C THR A 356 4.59 -1.40 -32.20
N ASP A 357 5.29 -0.27 -32.31
CA ASP A 357 6.61 -0.10 -31.71
C ASP A 357 6.54 -0.28 -30.17
N ARG A 358 5.50 0.27 -29.53
CA ARG A 358 5.24 0.06 -28.09
C ARG A 358 5.11 -1.42 -27.75
N GLY A 359 4.29 -2.15 -28.49
CA GLY A 359 4.10 -3.59 -28.26
C GLY A 359 5.41 -4.38 -28.37
N LYS A 360 6.22 -4.11 -29.38
CA LYS A 360 7.52 -4.79 -29.59
C LYS A 360 8.52 -4.49 -28.48
N ARG A 361 8.62 -3.23 -28.03
CA ARG A 361 9.54 -2.82 -26.95
C ARG A 361 9.12 -3.42 -25.62
N LEU A 362 7.83 -3.38 -25.27
CA LEU A 362 7.31 -4.03 -24.06
C LEU A 362 7.54 -5.54 -24.10
N ALA A 363 7.31 -6.20 -25.23
CA ALA A 363 7.56 -7.64 -25.37
C ALA A 363 9.02 -8.02 -25.09
N ALA A 364 9.98 -7.17 -25.45
CA ALA A 364 11.39 -7.40 -25.12
C ALA A 364 11.61 -7.38 -23.60
N VAL A 365 11.03 -6.41 -22.89
CA VAL A 365 11.10 -6.32 -21.42
C VAL A 365 10.41 -7.53 -20.78
N PHE A 366 9.21 -7.90 -21.24
CA PHE A 366 8.47 -9.04 -20.69
C PHE A 366 9.24 -10.34 -20.83
N ARG A 367 9.96 -10.53 -21.94
CA ARG A 367 10.77 -11.74 -22.19
C ARG A 367 11.92 -11.83 -21.18
N GLU A 368 12.59 -10.73 -20.87
CA GLU A 368 13.64 -10.69 -19.84
C GLU A 368 13.08 -11.06 -18.46
N ILE A 369 11.97 -10.45 -18.07
CA ILE A 369 11.32 -10.69 -16.76
C ILE A 369 10.84 -12.14 -16.64
N LYS A 370 10.12 -12.65 -17.66
CA LYS A 370 9.59 -14.01 -17.68
C LYS A 370 10.67 -15.08 -17.63
N ALA A 371 11.87 -14.80 -18.14
CA ALA A 371 12.99 -15.73 -18.08
C ALA A 371 13.50 -15.95 -16.65
N VAL A 372 13.38 -14.97 -15.77
CA VAL A 372 13.92 -15.00 -14.39
C VAL A 372 12.83 -15.22 -13.35
N ALA A 373 11.62 -14.77 -13.59
CA ALA A 373 10.52 -14.83 -12.64
C ALA A 373 10.27 -16.24 -12.04
N PRO A 374 10.31 -17.36 -12.78
CA PRO A 374 10.12 -18.69 -12.20
C PRO A 374 11.15 -19.05 -11.13
N LEU A 375 12.38 -18.55 -11.27
CA LEU A 375 13.40 -18.68 -10.23
C LEU A 375 13.00 -17.86 -8.99
N ILE A 376 12.73 -16.56 -9.16
CA ILE A 376 12.40 -15.67 -8.02
C ILE A 376 11.18 -16.19 -7.25
N PHE A 377 10.16 -16.74 -7.92
CA PHE A 377 8.95 -17.27 -7.28
C PHE A 377 9.20 -18.51 -6.41
N GLN A 378 10.30 -19.22 -6.61
CA GLN A 378 10.69 -20.37 -5.79
C GLN A 378 11.56 -19.97 -4.59
N LEU A 379 12.00 -18.71 -4.54
CA LEU A 379 12.88 -18.23 -3.48
C LEU A 379 12.06 -17.67 -2.30
N GLU A 380 12.62 -17.80 -1.10
CA GLU A 380 12.06 -17.19 0.09
C GLU A 380 12.76 -15.86 0.39
N PRO A 381 12.05 -14.70 0.31
CA PRO A 381 12.64 -13.43 0.63
C PRO A 381 13.00 -13.37 2.12
N ILE A 382 14.18 -12.86 2.43
CA ILE A 382 14.66 -12.66 3.78
C ILE A 382 14.39 -11.20 4.17
N THR A 383 13.51 -11.01 5.17
CA THR A 383 13.27 -9.72 5.80
C THR A 383 14.09 -9.57 7.07
N ASP A 384 14.57 -8.37 7.35
CA ASP A 384 15.26 -8.07 8.60
C ASP A 384 14.23 -7.91 9.75
N PRO A 385 14.63 -8.06 11.02
CA PRO A 385 13.73 -7.95 12.15
C PRO A 385 13.37 -6.48 12.46
N ILE A 386 12.95 -5.73 11.45
CA ILE A 386 12.55 -4.32 11.49
C ILE A 386 11.05 -4.24 11.18
N ALA A 387 10.29 -3.66 12.10
CA ALA A 387 8.89 -3.35 11.94
C ALA A 387 8.68 -1.85 11.70
N ILE A 388 7.78 -1.50 10.80
CA ILE A 388 7.29 -0.13 10.62
C ILE A 388 5.81 -0.11 10.95
N HIS A 389 5.40 0.80 11.81
CA HIS A 389 4.02 0.90 12.27
C HIS A 389 3.09 1.40 11.16
N TYR A 390 1.99 0.69 10.95
CA TYR A 390 0.85 1.10 10.14
C TYR A 390 -0.30 1.53 11.05
N SER A 391 -0.55 2.83 11.14
CA SER A 391 -1.60 3.42 11.97
C SER A 391 -2.66 4.12 11.12
N GLN A 392 -3.84 3.51 11.01
CA GLN A 392 -4.97 4.13 10.30
C GLN A 392 -5.55 5.32 11.08
N ALA A 393 -5.50 5.29 12.42
CA ALA A 393 -5.89 6.42 13.24
C ALA A 393 -4.98 7.64 13.00
N SER A 394 -3.66 7.43 12.91
CA SER A 394 -2.73 8.52 12.58
C SER A 394 -2.96 9.10 11.18
N ILE A 395 -3.33 8.27 10.20
CA ILE A 395 -3.71 8.74 8.86
C ILE A 395 -4.90 9.70 8.95
N ARG A 396 -5.93 9.36 9.74
CA ARG A 396 -7.11 10.22 9.95
C ARG A 396 -6.74 11.53 10.65
N ALA A 397 -5.94 11.46 11.72
CA ALA A 397 -5.49 12.65 12.45
C ALA A 397 -4.67 13.60 11.56
N HIS A 398 -3.72 13.05 10.80
CA HIS A 398 -2.88 13.84 9.87
C HIS A 398 -3.67 14.45 8.73
N TRP A 399 -4.70 13.76 8.22
CA TRP A 399 -5.60 14.35 7.24
C TRP A 399 -6.27 15.61 7.79
N MET A 400 -6.73 15.57 9.04
CA MET A 400 -7.29 16.76 9.72
C MET A 400 -6.26 17.88 9.83
N PHE A 401 -5.03 17.58 10.25
CA PHE A 401 -3.96 18.57 10.37
C PHE A 401 -3.59 19.20 9.04
N ASP A 402 -3.34 18.39 8.01
CA ASP A 402 -2.98 18.86 6.68
C ASP A 402 -4.11 19.69 6.05
N SER A 403 -5.35 19.25 6.20
CA SER A 403 -6.53 19.97 5.69
C SER A 403 -6.84 21.28 6.43
N ARG A 404 -6.26 21.51 7.59
CA ARG A 404 -6.36 22.79 8.33
C ARG A 404 -5.77 23.94 7.54
N GLU A 405 -4.61 23.73 6.92
CA GLU A 405 -3.93 24.74 6.11
C GLU A 405 -4.60 25.05 4.78
N ASP A 406 -5.40 24.12 4.26
CA ASP A 406 -6.14 24.35 3.00
C ASP A 406 -7.35 25.29 3.17
N GLY A 407 -7.76 25.58 4.41
CA GLY A 407 -8.98 26.35 4.66
C GLY A 407 -10.19 25.69 4.01
N ASP A 408 -10.97 26.42 3.22
CA ASP A 408 -12.18 25.89 2.58
C ASP A 408 -11.90 25.04 1.32
N THR A 409 -10.64 24.96 0.87
CA THR A 409 -10.26 24.16 -0.30
C THR A 409 -9.90 22.72 0.03
N TRP A 410 -10.04 22.27 1.27
CA TRP A 410 -9.76 20.90 1.73
C TRP A 410 -10.53 19.82 0.95
N THR A 411 -11.64 20.19 0.31
CA THR A 411 -12.46 19.26 -0.50
C THR A 411 -11.72 18.69 -1.72
N ARG A 412 -10.59 19.27 -2.11
CA ARG A 412 -9.70 18.78 -3.19
C ARG A 412 -8.79 17.63 -2.77
N ARG A 413 -8.76 17.24 -1.45
CA ARG A 413 -7.85 16.24 -0.89
C ARG A 413 -8.31 14.80 -1.16
N PHE A 414 -8.45 14.44 -2.43
CA PHE A 414 -8.62 13.05 -2.86
C PHE A 414 -7.26 12.33 -2.96
N SER A 415 -7.26 11.05 -3.30
CA SER A 415 -6.07 10.18 -3.23
C SER A 415 -4.83 10.77 -3.92
N SER A 416 -4.91 11.17 -5.18
CA SER A 416 -3.74 11.69 -5.92
C SER A 416 -3.23 13.02 -5.36
N TYR A 417 -4.12 13.87 -4.82
CA TYR A 417 -3.70 15.10 -4.13
C TYR A 417 -2.95 14.77 -2.84
N GLU A 418 -3.50 13.86 -2.01
CA GLU A 418 -2.86 13.40 -0.77
C GLU A 418 -1.49 12.76 -1.05
N ALA A 419 -1.36 11.99 -2.12
CA ALA A 419 -0.08 11.36 -2.50
C ALA A 419 1.07 12.37 -2.65
N VAL A 420 0.77 13.59 -3.07
CA VAL A 420 1.75 14.66 -3.26
C VAL A 420 1.87 15.57 -2.04
N HIS A 421 0.76 15.80 -1.31
CA HIS A 421 0.68 16.85 -0.29
C HIS A 421 0.63 16.34 1.15
N SER A 422 0.35 15.05 1.39
CA SER A 422 0.32 14.50 2.76
C SER A 422 1.70 14.52 3.42
N ARG A 423 1.82 15.21 4.54
CA ARG A 423 3.06 15.24 5.35
C ARG A 423 3.33 13.90 6.00
N PHE A 424 2.26 13.23 6.44
CA PHE A 424 2.37 11.90 7.02
C PHE A 424 2.92 10.87 6.04
N ALA A 425 2.40 10.86 4.80
CA ALA A 425 2.87 9.95 3.76
C ALA A 425 4.36 10.17 3.46
N LYS A 426 4.81 11.44 3.40
CA LYS A 426 6.23 11.78 3.20
C LYS A 426 7.12 11.33 4.36
N ALA A 427 6.66 11.48 5.61
CA ALA A 427 7.41 11.01 6.76
C ALA A 427 7.54 9.49 6.78
N ARG A 428 6.45 8.77 6.52
CA ARG A 428 6.46 7.30 6.43
C ARG A 428 7.38 6.82 5.31
N ASP A 429 7.29 7.41 4.13
CA ASP A 429 8.17 7.07 3.01
C ASP A 429 9.65 7.33 3.35
N ALA A 430 9.96 8.41 4.06
CA ALA A 430 11.32 8.70 4.50
C ALA A 430 11.90 7.58 5.38
N PHE A 431 11.11 7.01 6.31
CA PHE A 431 11.54 5.86 7.11
C PHE A 431 11.72 4.60 6.26
N VAL A 432 10.81 4.34 5.32
CA VAL A 432 10.94 3.22 4.37
C VAL A 432 12.24 3.37 3.58
N ARG A 433 12.45 4.50 2.95
CA ARG A 433 13.62 4.73 2.08
C ARG A 433 14.95 4.69 2.83
N VAL A 434 15.01 5.20 4.05
CA VAL A 434 16.27 5.13 4.82
C VAL A 434 16.61 3.70 5.22
N VAL A 435 15.62 2.86 5.52
CA VAL A 435 15.82 1.43 5.81
C VAL A 435 16.37 0.71 4.56
N GLU A 436 15.75 0.92 3.40
CA GLU A 436 16.16 0.34 2.12
C GLU A 436 17.56 0.81 1.69
N ASP A 437 17.84 2.10 1.80
CA ASP A 437 19.16 2.68 1.46
C ASP A 437 20.29 2.19 2.39
N LEU A 438 19.95 1.71 3.57
CA LEU A 438 20.91 1.06 4.48
C LEU A 438 21.10 -0.43 4.17
N GLY A 439 20.43 -0.98 3.17
CA GLY A 439 20.54 -2.37 2.75
C GLY A 439 19.72 -3.35 3.58
N PHE A 440 18.68 -2.87 4.27
CA PHE A 440 17.74 -3.70 5.04
C PHE A 440 16.42 -3.86 4.32
N GLN A 441 15.74 -4.97 4.64
CA GLN A 441 14.33 -5.21 4.34
C GLN A 441 13.52 -5.17 5.63
N PHE A 442 12.23 -4.87 5.54
CA PHE A 442 11.35 -4.67 6.69
C PHE A 442 9.96 -5.26 6.46
N SER A 443 9.12 -5.23 7.49
CA SER A 443 7.68 -5.48 7.38
C SER A 443 6.90 -4.36 8.06
N PHE A 444 5.77 -3.98 7.47
CA PHE A 444 4.79 -3.21 8.22
C PHE A 444 4.11 -4.08 9.28
N VAL A 445 3.74 -3.47 10.40
CA VAL A 445 2.95 -4.08 11.48
C VAL A 445 1.77 -3.16 11.78
N SER A 446 0.55 -3.70 11.68
CA SER A 446 -0.66 -2.91 11.90
C SER A 446 -0.90 -2.66 13.39
N TYR A 447 -1.73 -1.65 13.67
CA TYR A 447 -2.22 -1.35 15.00
C TYR A 447 -2.81 -2.58 15.70
N GLU A 448 -3.66 -3.39 15.04
CA GLU A 448 -4.22 -4.63 15.62
C GLU A 448 -3.17 -5.70 15.89
N GLN A 449 -2.16 -5.84 15.02
CA GLN A 449 -1.07 -6.80 15.23
C GLN A 449 -0.21 -6.40 16.45
N ILE A 450 0.04 -5.10 16.65
CA ILE A 450 0.73 -4.61 17.85
C ILE A 450 -0.10 -4.93 19.08
N GLU A 451 -1.39 -4.63 19.10
CA GLU A 451 -2.29 -4.94 20.22
C GLU A 451 -2.32 -6.42 20.60
N ARG A 452 -2.17 -7.32 19.61
CA ARG A 452 -2.05 -8.79 19.80
C ARG A 452 -0.69 -9.23 20.30
N GLY A 453 0.29 -8.33 20.43
CA GLY A 453 1.64 -8.65 20.91
C GLY A 453 2.55 -9.25 19.83
N GLU A 454 2.26 -9.02 18.54
CA GLU A 454 3.02 -9.60 17.44
C GLU A 454 4.46 -9.05 17.33
N LEU A 455 4.77 -7.91 17.93
CA LEU A 455 6.15 -7.41 17.99
C LEU A 455 7.11 -8.45 18.62
N LEU A 456 6.69 -9.09 19.72
CA LEU A 456 7.48 -10.09 20.42
C LEU A 456 7.37 -11.48 19.78
N SER A 457 6.16 -11.91 19.42
CA SER A 457 5.94 -13.24 18.84
C SER A 457 6.63 -13.42 17.48
N ARG A 458 6.71 -12.36 16.67
CA ARG A 458 7.43 -12.33 15.39
C ARG A 458 8.92 -11.99 15.53
N LYS A 459 9.41 -11.80 16.77
CA LYS A 459 10.83 -11.58 17.10
C LYS A 459 11.44 -10.34 16.42
N PHE A 460 10.68 -9.27 16.26
CA PHE A 460 11.25 -8.01 15.82
C PHE A 460 12.30 -7.50 16.82
N LYS A 461 13.28 -6.78 16.32
CA LYS A 461 14.31 -6.10 17.12
C LYS A 461 14.14 -4.59 17.14
N VAL A 462 13.62 -4.03 16.05
CA VAL A 462 13.38 -2.59 15.89
C VAL A 462 11.95 -2.35 15.49
N LEU A 463 11.32 -1.36 16.11
CA LEU A 463 10.03 -0.80 15.73
C LEU A 463 10.23 0.68 15.37
N LEU A 464 9.83 1.06 14.16
CA LEU A 464 9.79 2.46 13.70
C LEU A 464 8.37 2.97 13.80
N LEU A 465 8.18 4.17 14.37
CA LEU A 465 6.90 4.83 14.55
C LEU A 465 6.85 6.16 13.77
N PRO A 466 6.73 6.13 12.41
CA PRO A 466 6.70 7.35 11.60
C PRO A 466 5.42 8.15 11.89
N GLN A 467 5.56 9.30 12.51
CA GLN A 467 4.46 10.22 12.89
C GLN A 467 3.20 9.49 13.41
N SER A 468 3.40 8.48 14.25
CA SER A 468 2.34 7.67 14.84
C SER A 468 1.64 8.45 15.95
N VAL A 469 0.92 9.50 15.55
CA VAL A 469 0.33 10.50 16.45
C VAL A 469 -0.86 9.96 17.23
N ALA A 470 -1.64 9.07 16.62
CA ALA A 470 -2.84 8.48 17.22
C ALA A 470 -2.65 6.98 17.42
N MET A 471 -2.73 6.55 18.68
CA MET A 471 -2.49 5.16 19.09
C MET A 471 -3.38 4.78 20.26
N SER A 472 -3.79 3.51 20.32
CA SER A 472 -4.54 3.00 21.46
C SER A 472 -3.65 2.80 22.69
N ALA A 473 -4.28 2.84 23.88
CA ALA A 473 -3.58 2.50 25.11
C ALA A 473 -3.00 1.07 25.06
N ARG A 474 -3.65 0.14 24.35
CA ARG A 474 -3.19 -1.23 24.19
C ARG A 474 -1.96 -1.32 23.33
N GLU A 475 -1.90 -0.60 22.20
CA GLU A 475 -0.68 -0.49 21.38
C GLU A 475 0.49 0.01 22.24
N CYS A 476 0.27 1.10 22.99
CA CYS A 476 1.29 1.71 23.85
C CYS A 476 1.79 0.73 24.94
N GLU A 477 0.90 -0.07 25.53
CA GLU A 477 1.26 -1.12 26.49
C GLU A 477 2.17 -2.18 25.84
N GLN A 478 1.82 -2.68 24.66
CA GLN A 478 2.60 -3.69 23.95
C GLN A 478 3.97 -3.15 23.50
N ILE A 479 4.04 -1.88 23.11
CA ILE A 479 5.32 -1.24 22.77
C ILE A 479 6.22 -1.14 24.00
N ARG A 480 5.68 -0.78 25.17
CA ARG A 480 6.46 -0.81 26.42
C ARG A 480 6.95 -2.22 26.77
N ALA A 481 6.10 -3.23 26.59
CA ALA A 481 6.47 -4.64 26.80
C ALA A 481 7.62 -5.07 25.85
N PHE A 482 7.52 -4.67 24.57
CA PHE A 482 8.54 -4.92 23.57
C PHE A 482 9.90 -4.31 23.97
N VAL A 483 9.91 -3.03 24.38
CA VAL A 483 11.15 -2.38 24.83
C VAL A 483 11.72 -3.04 26.10
N ARG A 484 10.88 -3.34 27.10
CA ARG A 484 11.35 -4.01 28.33
C ARG A 484 12.00 -5.38 28.03
N ALA A 485 11.52 -6.08 27.00
CA ALA A 485 12.05 -7.37 26.59
C ALA A 485 13.38 -7.28 25.80
N GLY A 486 13.80 -6.08 25.37
CA GLY A 486 15.05 -5.85 24.66
C GLY A 486 14.91 -5.27 23.27
N GLY A 487 13.68 -4.97 22.85
CA GLY A 487 13.42 -4.28 21.58
C GLY A 487 13.88 -2.83 21.58
N ILE A 488 14.10 -2.29 20.41
CA ILE A 488 14.37 -0.87 20.20
C ILE A 488 13.17 -0.23 19.49
N VAL A 489 12.61 0.83 20.08
CA VAL A 489 11.61 1.66 19.43
C VAL A 489 12.25 2.99 19.01
N ILE A 490 12.02 3.39 17.76
CA ILE A 490 12.46 4.67 17.21
C ILE A 490 11.23 5.40 16.73
N ALA A 491 10.89 6.50 17.36
CA ALA A 491 9.74 7.33 17.03
C ALA A 491 10.18 8.72 16.64
N ASP A 492 9.46 9.33 15.72
CA ASP A 492 9.63 10.74 15.44
C ASP A 492 8.60 11.61 16.19
N ASN A 493 8.48 12.86 15.80
CA ASN A 493 7.71 13.88 16.50
C ASN A 493 6.22 13.53 16.70
N MET A 494 5.63 14.06 17.76
CA MET A 494 4.21 13.97 18.14
C MET A 494 3.67 12.55 18.41
N THR A 495 4.53 11.54 18.52
CA THR A 495 4.12 10.15 18.74
C THR A 495 3.18 10.00 19.94
N ALA A 496 2.06 9.28 19.73
CA ALA A 496 1.04 8.93 20.74
C ALA A 496 0.45 10.12 21.52
N THR A 497 0.32 11.28 20.88
CA THR A 497 -0.30 12.47 21.48
C THR A 497 -1.81 12.51 21.31
N MET A 498 -2.39 11.57 20.58
CA MET A 498 -3.82 11.30 20.47
C MET A 498 -4.10 9.82 20.78
N ASP A 499 -5.32 9.51 21.19
CA ASP A 499 -5.81 8.14 21.26
C ASP A 499 -6.26 7.61 19.87
N GLU A 500 -6.72 6.38 19.82
CA GLU A 500 -7.18 5.69 18.58
C GLU A 500 -8.42 6.34 17.96
N HIS A 501 -9.17 7.13 18.72
CA HIS A 501 -10.33 7.90 18.28
C HIS A 501 -9.97 9.31 17.78
N CYS A 502 -8.67 9.63 17.74
CA CYS A 502 -8.14 10.94 17.36
C CYS A 502 -8.54 12.09 18.31
N LYS A 503 -8.66 11.82 19.59
CA LYS A 503 -8.78 12.81 20.62
C LYS A 503 -7.42 13.18 21.18
N ARG A 504 -7.14 14.49 21.29
CA ARG A 504 -5.88 15.00 21.84
C ARG A 504 -5.80 14.69 23.31
N LEU A 505 -4.70 14.09 23.72
CA LEU A 505 -4.40 13.77 25.12
C LEU A 505 -3.63 14.90 25.79
N PRO A 506 -3.71 15.04 27.13
CA PRO A 506 -2.95 16.04 27.86
C PRO A 506 -1.43 15.88 27.75
N GLN A 507 -0.97 14.65 27.54
CA GLN A 507 0.43 14.26 27.32
C GLN A 507 0.50 13.08 26.32
N GLY A 508 1.65 12.91 25.66
CA GLY A 508 1.86 11.71 24.83
C GLY A 508 1.89 10.44 25.68
N GLN A 509 1.14 9.42 25.27
CA GLN A 509 1.04 8.16 26.01
C GLN A 509 2.40 7.45 26.18
N LEU A 510 3.38 7.72 25.32
CA LEU A 510 4.71 7.13 25.35
C LEU A 510 5.82 8.10 25.80
N ASP A 511 5.47 9.30 26.30
CA ASP A 511 6.46 10.30 26.71
C ASP A 511 7.41 9.79 27.80
N ASP A 512 6.88 9.05 28.78
CA ASP A 512 7.65 8.39 29.83
C ASP A 512 8.63 7.35 29.26
N LEU A 513 8.19 6.59 28.25
CA LEU A 513 9.02 5.60 27.57
C LEU A 513 10.23 6.26 26.87
N PHE A 514 10.03 7.41 26.24
CA PHE A 514 11.10 8.16 25.58
C PHE A 514 11.92 9.02 26.55
N GLY A 515 11.51 9.10 27.81
CA GLY A 515 12.19 9.93 28.82
C GLY A 515 12.06 11.43 28.54
N ILE A 516 10.93 11.83 28.02
CA ILE A 516 10.59 13.22 27.69
C ILE A 516 9.32 13.67 28.40
N ARG A 517 9.09 14.98 28.41
CA ARG A 517 7.84 15.61 28.78
C ARG A 517 7.58 16.78 27.84
N ARG A 518 6.41 16.82 27.23
CA ARG A 518 5.94 17.95 26.45
C ARG A 518 5.32 19.01 27.32
N LYS A 519 5.64 20.28 27.08
CA LYS A 519 4.93 21.42 27.70
C LYS A 519 3.60 21.67 26.98
N SER A 520 3.55 21.41 25.70
CA SER A 520 2.34 21.43 24.88
C SER A 520 2.30 20.22 23.95
N VAL A 521 1.10 19.79 23.57
CA VAL A 521 0.88 18.67 22.62
C VAL A 521 0.24 19.16 21.33
N GLY A 522 0.33 20.47 21.05
CA GLY A 522 -0.22 21.08 19.84
C GLY A 522 0.54 20.65 18.58
N TRP A 523 -0.17 20.63 17.45
CA TRP A 523 0.44 20.37 16.15
C TRP A 523 0.93 21.67 15.51
N SER A 524 2.11 21.63 14.88
CA SER A 524 2.65 22.69 14.02
C SER A 524 2.91 22.15 12.62
N PRO A 525 2.65 22.94 11.55
CA PRO A 525 2.98 22.55 10.18
C PRO A 525 4.49 22.59 9.90
N LYS A 526 5.26 23.29 10.72
CA LYS A 526 6.68 23.58 10.49
C LYS A 526 7.52 23.17 11.71
N PRO A 527 8.79 22.78 11.47
CA PRO A 527 9.75 22.63 12.54
C PRO A 527 9.99 23.98 13.27
N GLU A 528 9.99 23.98 14.60
CA GLU A 528 10.18 25.18 15.45
C GLU A 528 11.28 25.00 16.52
N GLY A 529 11.86 23.81 16.60
CA GLY A 529 12.88 23.44 17.60
C GLY A 529 14.32 23.86 17.25
N GLY A 530 14.52 24.55 16.10
CA GLY A 530 15.84 24.95 15.60
C GLY A 530 16.44 23.93 14.64
N GLU A 531 17.78 23.92 14.50
CA GLU A 531 18.51 23.05 13.59
C GLU A 531 19.71 22.41 14.27
N VAL A 532 20.07 21.20 13.86
CA VAL A 532 21.27 20.48 14.33
C VAL A 532 22.10 19.98 13.15
N GLN A 533 23.40 19.81 13.38
CA GLN A 533 24.31 19.18 12.45
C GLN A 533 24.41 17.68 12.74
N VAL A 534 24.03 16.84 11.76
CA VAL A 534 24.13 15.39 11.84
C VAL A 534 25.00 14.90 10.69
N ALA A 535 26.18 14.42 11.00
CA ALA A 535 27.19 13.96 10.01
C ALA A 535 27.46 14.96 8.86
N GLY A 536 27.46 16.26 9.18
CA GLY A 536 27.70 17.33 8.22
C GLY A 536 26.48 17.83 7.45
N GLU A 537 25.29 17.34 7.79
CA GLU A 537 24.02 17.77 7.21
C GLU A 537 23.20 18.55 8.23
N THR A 538 22.58 19.64 7.81
CA THR A 538 21.67 20.42 8.65
C THR A 538 20.29 19.77 8.65
N VAL A 539 19.79 19.39 9.82
CA VAL A 539 18.48 18.78 10.02
C VAL A 539 17.62 19.63 10.95
N SER A 540 16.39 19.89 10.57
CA SER A 540 15.45 20.68 11.36
C SER A 540 14.92 19.88 12.54
N VAL A 541 14.84 20.54 13.72
CA VAL A 541 14.25 20.02 14.95
C VAL A 541 12.79 20.45 15.01
N TYR A 542 11.88 19.52 15.29
CA TYR A 542 10.47 19.76 15.08
C TYR A 542 9.79 20.45 16.26
N GLU A 543 9.68 19.77 17.41
CA GLU A 543 8.96 20.26 18.58
C GLU A 543 9.84 21.16 19.46
N PRO A 544 9.46 22.43 19.70
CA PRO A 544 10.27 23.37 20.51
C PRO A 544 10.16 23.11 22.02
N ASP A 545 9.04 22.49 22.46
CA ASP A 545 8.63 22.43 23.87
C ASP A 545 8.90 21.06 24.53
N ILE A 546 9.89 20.32 24.03
CA ILE A 546 10.33 19.06 24.62
C ILE A 546 11.28 19.31 25.79
N ALA A 547 10.93 18.81 26.97
CA ALA A 547 11.83 18.71 28.12
C ALA A 547 12.29 17.27 28.30
N VAL A 548 13.58 17.06 28.52
CA VAL A 548 14.15 15.76 28.85
C VAL A 548 13.89 15.45 30.32
N THR A 549 13.44 14.25 30.64
CA THR A 549 13.26 13.74 32.01
C THR A 549 14.35 12.72 32.35
N ASN A 550 14.12 11.44 31.98
CA ASN A 550 15.09 10.36 32.19
C ASN A 550 15.89 10.03 30.93
N GLY A 551 15.52 10.56 29.78
CA GLY A 551 16.25 10.37 28.53
C GLY A 551 17.60 11.10 28.51
N LYS A 552 18.44 10.74 27.56
CA LYS A 552 19.74 11.42 27.32
C LYS A 552 19.73 12.00 25.91
N PRO A 553 19.88 13.32 25.75
CA PRO A 553 19.94 13.93 24.44
C PRO A 553 21.32 13.59 23.79
N MET A 554 21.31 13.20 22.52
CA MET A 554 22.52 13.03 21.71
C MET A 554 22.88 14.31 20.95
N PHE A 555 21.86 15.04 20.48
CA PHE A 555 22.00 16.31 19.81
C PHE A 555 21.04 17.32 20.43
N HIS A 556 21.45 18.59 20.40
CA HIS A 556 20.68 19.68 20.99
C HIS A 556 20.76 20.93 20.12
N ALA A 557 19.60 21.54 19.86
CA ALA A 557 19.46 22.86 19.24
C ALA A 557 18.74 23.81 20.22
N LYS A 558 17.77 24.57 19.74
CA LYS A 558 16.81 25.27 20.61
C LYS A 558 16.03 24.26 21.49
N ALA A 559 15.77 23.08 20.94
CA ALA A 559 15.18 21.94 21.65
C ALA A 559 16.06 20.67 21.49
N PRO A 560 15.92 19.65 22.36
CA PRO A 560 16.57 18.38 22.20
C PRO A 560 16.14 17.70 20.88
N ALA A 561 17.11 17.22 20.09
CA ALA A 561 16.87 16.70 18.74
C ALA A 561 16.75 15.18 18.70
N VAL A 562 17.64 14.45 19.38
CA VAL A 562 17.60 12.98 19.49
C VAL A 562 17.73 12.63 20.97
N ILE A 563 16.73 11.97 21.51
CA ILE A 563 16.70 11.56 22.91
C ILE A 563 16.70 10.03 23.00
N VAL A 564 17.60 9.48 23.80
CA VAL A 564 17.74 8.04 24.02
C VAL A 564 17.41 7.72 25.46
N ASN A 565 16.45 6.83 25.69
CA ASN A 565 16.10 6.32 27.00
C ASN A 565 16.25 4.80 27.06
N ARG A 566 16.73 4.30 28.18
CA ARG A 566 16.89 2.85 28.40
C ARG A 566 15.82 2.38 29.38
N LEU A 567 15.10 1.31 29.00
CA LEU A 567 14.05 0.72 29.83
C LEU A 567 14.17 -0.81 29.80
N GLY A 568 14.45 -1.42 30.95
CA GLY A 568 14.68 -2.86 31.01
C GLY A 568 15.92 -3.25 30.19
N LYS A 569 15.73 -4.15 29.23
CA LYS A 569 16.81 -4.59 28.33
C LYS A 569 16.86 -3.81 27.02
N GLY A 570 15.87 -2.97 26.73
CA GLY A 570 15.71 -2.29 25.46
C GLY A 570 15.98 -0.79 25.52
N VAL A 571 15.73 -0.15 24.40
CA VAL A 571 16.00 1.27 24.17
C VAL A 571 14.81 1.93 23.46
N ALA A 572 14.44 3.11 23.93
CA ALA A 572 13.51 4.00 23.26
C ALA A 572 14.25 5.23 22.74
N VAL A 573 14.08 5.55 21.48
CA VAL A 573 14.70 6.69 20.81
C VAL A 573 13.62 7.61 20.30
N TYR A 574 13.68 8.87 20.71
CA TYR A 574 12.82 9.91 20.19
C TYR A 574 13.60 10.81 19.23
N LEU A 575 13.19 10.80 17.96
CA LEU A 575 13.73 11.65 16.92
C LEU A 575 12.84 12.91 16.82
N ASN A 576 13.21 13.95 17.54
CA ASN A 576 12.58 15.26 17.36
C ASN A 576 13.11 15.95 16.11
N LEU A 577 13.14 15.22 14.99
CA LEU A 577 13.69 15.66 13.71
C LEU A 577 12.63 15.62 12.60
N ASP A 578 12.78 16.49 11.63
CA ASP A 578 11.96 16.42 10.42
C ASP A 578 12.56 15.42 9.42
N MET A 579 11.98 14.24 9.34
CA MET A 579 12.42 13.19 8.44
C MET A 579 11.92 13.36 6.99
N ARG A 580 10.91 14.20 6.76
CA ARG A 580 10.18 14.31 5.48
C ARG A 580 11.04 14.66 4.28
N ASP A 581 12.13 15.39 4.48
CA ASP A 581 13.01 15.82 3.40
C ASP A 581 13.92 14.71 2.87
N TYR A 582 14.10 13.61 3.63
CA TYR A 582 15.00 12.53 3.24
C TYR A 582 14.66 11.95 1.86
N GLY A 583 13.40 11.74 1.53
CA GLY A 583 12.97 11.21 0.23
C GLY A 583 13.49 12.02 -0.96
N LYS A 584 13.61 13.36 -0.81
CA LYS A 584 14.18 14.24 -1.84
C LYS A 584 15.69 14.30 -1.78
N LEU A 585 16.26 14.36 -0.58
CA LEU A 585 17.71 14.53 -0.38
C LEU A 585 18.47 13.30 -0.89
N ARG A 586 17.94 12.09 -0.67
CA ARG A 586 18.57 10.84 -1.13
C ARG A 586 18.79 10.76 -2.65
N LEU A 587 17.95 11.45 -3.42
CA LEU A 587 18.06 11.53 -4.89
C LEU A 587 19.18 12.48 -5.36
N GLN A 588 19.86 13.18 -4.47
CA GLN A 588 20.89 14.17 -4.75
C GLN A 588 22.18 13.86 -3.97
N PRO A 589 22.86 12.73 -4.24
CA PRO A 589 24.09 12.38 -3.52
C PRO A 589 25.14 13.51 -3.59
N PRO A 590 25.88 13.77 -2.48
CA PRO A 590 25.97 13.01 -1.23
C PRO A 590 24.90 13.38 -0.17
N ARG A 591 23.88 14.16 -0.51
CA ARG A 591 22.82 14.57 0.43
C ARG A 591 22.08 13.39 1.03
N GLY A 592 21.46 13.58 2.20
CA GLY A 592 20.80 12.52 2.96
C GLY A 592 21.75 11.61 3.75
N LYS A 593 23.07 11.84 3.67
CA LYS A 593 24.09 11.05 4.40
C LYS A 593 23.90 11.16 5.92
N GLY A 594 23.57 12.33 6.42
CA GLY A 594 23.33 12.54 7.86
C GLY A 594 22.22 11.67 8.41
N TYR A 595 21.10 11.59 7.71
CA TYR A 595 19.98 10.72 8.08
C TYR A 595 20.37 9.24 8.08
N ARG A 596 21.08 8.77 7.04
CA ARG A 596 21.55 7.38 6.96
C ARG A 596 22.51 7.04 8.08
N GLU A 597 23.47 7.91 8.36
CA GLU A 597 24.45 7.68 9.42
C GLU A 597 23.80 7.63 10.80
N LEU A 598 22.88 8.53 11.10
CA LEU A 598 22.09 8.50 12.33
C LEU A 598 21.33 7.17 12.47
N MET A 599 20.57 6.79 11.45
CA MET A 599 19.77 5.55 11.51
C MET A 599 20.66 4.31 11.57
N ARG A 600 21.82 4.29 10.91
CA ARG A 600 22.81 3.20 11.02
C ARG A 600 23.29 3.04 12.47
N GLN A 601 23.63 4.14 13.15
CA GLN A 601 24.03 4.10 14.55
C GLN A 601 22.90 3.54 15.44
N LEU A 602 21.67 3.95 15.20
CA LEU A 602 20.53 3.48 15.96
C LEU A 602 20.26 1.98 15.72
N PHE A 603 20.36 1.51 14.48
CA PHE A 603 20.19 0.08 14.16
C PHE A 603 21.34 -0.77 14.75
N LYS A 604 22.56 -0.24 14.79
CA LYS A 604 23.69 -0.87 15.44
C LYS A 604 23.45 -1.08 16.94
N MET A 605 22.71 -0.20 17.62
CA MET A 605 22.29 -0.42 19.01
C MET A 605 21.40 -1.65 19.19
N ALA A 606 20.65 -2.06 18.14
CA ALA A 606 19.87 -3.30 18.08
C ALA A 606 20.71 -4.53 17.64
N GLY A 607 22.01 -4.34 17.42
CA GLY A 607 22.87 -5.37 16.84
C GLY A 607 22.51 -5.70 15.39
N LEU A 608 21.99 -4.71 14.64
CA LEU A 608 21.68 -4.83 13.23
C LEU A 608 22.76 -4.15 12.39
N GLU A 609 23.36 -4.92 11.51
CA GLU A 609 24.24 -4.46 10.44
C GLU A 609 23.76 -5.07 9.11
N PRO A 610 23.85 -4.34 7.98
CA PRO A 610 23.45 -4.87 6.70
C PRO A 610 24.32 -6.11 6.35
N ALA A 611 23.65 -7.20 6.02
CA ALA A 611 24.35 -8.47 5.72
C ALA A 611 25.15 -8.38 4.41
N VAL A 612 24.73 -7.53 3.48
CA VAL A 612 25.42 -7.27 2.21
C VAL A 612 25.85 -5.80 2.20
N LYS A 613 27.14 -5.53 1.89
CA LYS A 613 27.65 -4.17 1.78
C LYS A 613 27.87 -3.82 0.33
N VAL A 614 27.39 -2.66 -0.08
CA VAL A 614 27.50 -2.14 -1.44
C VAL A 614 28.17 -0.77 -1.41
N VAL A 615 29.30 -0.65 -2.09
CA VAL A 615 30.05 0.61 -2.21
C VAL A 615 30.50 0.81 -3.65
N ASN A 616 30.73 2.04 -4.04
CA ASN A 616 31.39 2.35 -5.29
C ASN A 616 32.78 1.70 -5.32
N ALA A 617 33.09 0.98 -6.37
CA ALA A 617 34.33 0.17 -6.44
C ALA A 617 35.60 1.00 -6.48
N GLU A 618 35.53 2.25 -6.94
CA GLU A 618 36.66 3.15 -7.14
C GLU A 618 36.90 4.05 -5.91
N THR A 619 35.80 4.62 -5.39
CA THR A 619 35.86 5.59 -4.29
C THR A 619 35.71 4.97 -2.91
N GLY A 620 35.12 3.77 -2.82
CA GLY A 620 34.78 3.13 -1.55
C GLY A 620 33.59 3.78 -0.83
N GLN A 621 32.94 4.78 -1.43
CA GLN A 621 31.79 5.48 -0.85
C GLN A 621 30.49 4.69 -1.04
N GLU A 622 29.49 4.98 -0.22
CA GLU A 622 28.15 4.43 -0.38
C GLU A 622 27.57 4.77 -1.75
N VAL A 623 26.89 3.81 -2.36
CA VAL A 623 26.12 4.00 -3.59
C VAL A 623 24.70 4.42 -3.21
N ALA A 624 24.26 5.55 -3.76
CA ALA A 624 22.95 6.10 -3.43
C ALA A 624 21.80 5.29 -4.08
N CYS A 625 20.67 5.24 -3.38
CA CYS A 625 19.41 4.68 -3.89
C CYS A 625 19.58 3.26 -4.44
N VAL A 626 20.28 2.40 -3.72
CA VAL A 626 20.39 0.97 -4.03
C VAL A 626 19.67 0.17 -2.98
N GLU A 627 18.69 -0.57 -3.41
CA GLU A 627 17.98 -1.54 -2.58
C GLU A 627 18.62 -2.91 -2.69
N VAL A 628 18.73 -3.61 -1.57
CA VAL A 628 19.33 -4.94 -1.46
C VAL A 628 18.26 -5.95 -1.07
N TRP A 629 18.06 -6.95 -1.92
CA TRP A 629 17.21 -8.11 -1.63
C TRP A 629 18.06 -9.33 -1.36
N ARG A 630 17.66 -10.11 -0.38
CA ARG A 630 18.26 -11.41 -0.06
C ARG A 630 17.18 -12.48 -0.11
N TYR A 631 17.50 -13.60 -0.70
CA TYR A 631 16.58 -14.72 -0.81
C TYR A 631 17.25 -16.03 -0.42
N LYS A 632 16.48 -16.88 0.24
CA LYS A 632 16.84 -18.27 0.52
C LYS A 632 16.29 -19.14 -0.61
N GLY A 633 17.17 -19.88 -1.26
CA GLY A 633 16.79 -20.92 -2.20
C GLY A 633 17.08 -22.32 -1.64
N ARG A 634 16.63 -23.33 -2.38
CA ARG A 634 16.82 -24.73 -1.96
C ARG A 634 18.28 -25.17 -1.98
N ASN A 635 19.05 -24.73 -2.97
CA ASN A 635 20.43 -25.18 -3.20
C ASN A 635 21.45 -24.03 -3.23
N ALA A 636 21.00 -22.80 -3.14
CA ALA A 636 21.81 -21.60 -3.15
C ALA A 636 21.06 -20.43 -2.51
N ASP A 637 21.79 -19.46 -2.01
CA ASP A 637 21.24 -18.17 -1.60
C ASP A 637 21.37 -17.19 -2.75
N TYR A 638 20.52 -16.15 -2.76
CA TYR A 638 20.54 -15.15 -3.82
C TYR A 638 20.57 -13.73 -3.22
N VAL A 639 21.30 -12.86 -3.89
CA VAL A 639 21.34 -11.44 -3.56
C VAL A 639 21.03 -10.65 -4.82
N ALA A 640 20.03 -9.77 -4.74
CA ALA A 640 19.71 -8.85 -5.81
C ALA A 640 19.95 -7.40 -5.37
N LEU A 641 20.53 -6.62 -6.27
CA LEU A 641 20.75 -5.17 -6.11
C LEU A 641 19.99 -4.46 -7.21
N ILE A 642 19.21 -3.46 -6.87
CA ILE A 642 18.46 -2.67 -7.84
C ILE A 642 18.47 -1.19 -7.47
N ARG A 643 18.46 -0.29 -8.46
CA ARG A 643 18.17 1.12 -8.22
C ARG A 643 16.78 1.28 -7.67
N ASN A 644 16.65 2.07 -6.63
CA ASN A 644 15.39 2.36 -5.96
C ASN A 644 15.08 3.85 -6.02
N PRO A 645 14.52 4.34 -7.14
CA PRO A 645 14.07 5.71 -7.28
C PRO A 645 12.79 5.93 -6.46
N GLU A 646 12.32 7.15 -6.45
CA GLU A 646 11.00 7.46 -5.93
C GLU A 646 9.94 7.31 -7.04
N PHE A 647 9.00 6.40 -6.85
CA PHE A 647 7.81 6.35 -7.68
C PHE A 647 6.79 7.37 -7.14
N ARG A 648 6.34 8.30 -7.99
CA ARG A 648 5.37 9.33 -7.64
C ARG A 648 4.11 9.20 -8.47
N VAL A 649 2.99 9.57 -7.87
CA VAL A 649 1.74 9.82 -8.59
C VAL A 649 1.59 11.32 -8.76
N SER A 650 1.31 11.77 -9.99
CA SER A 650 0.93 13.15 -10.24
C SER A 650 -0.44 13.46 -9.64
N GLU A 651 -0.76 14.75 -9.48
CA GLU A 651 -2.09 15.19 -9.04
C GLU A 651 -3.24 14.70 -9.94
N LEU A 652 -2.92 14.25 -11.16
CA LEU A 652 -3.87 13.69 -12.12
C LEU A 652 -3.99 12.15 -12.06
N GLY A 653 -3.40 11.50 -11.04
CA GLY A 653 -3.46 10.05 -10.88
C GLY A 653 -2.48 9.26 -11.77
N GLN A 654 -1.62 9.93 -12.53
CA GLN A 654 -0.60 9.26 -13.35
C GLN A 654 0.58 8.85 -12.48
N VAL A 655 0.95 7.57 -12.53
CA VAL A 655 2.14 7.07 -11.85
C VAL A 655 3.37 7.69 -12.53
N GLY A 656 4.09 8.51 -11.79
CA GLY A 656 5.33 9.16 -12.21
C GLY A 656 6.54 8.54 -11.54
N TYR A 657 7.70 8.97 -11.99
CA TYR A 657 8.99 8.51 -11.51
C TYR A 657 9.86 9.74 -11.25
N SER A 658 10.37 9.90 -10.03
CA SER A 658 11.37 10.93 -9.75
C SER A 658 12.75 10.31 -9.79
N ALA A 659 13.52 10.75 -10.75
CA ALA A 659 14.91 10.37 -10.91
C ALA A 659 15.82 11.59 -10.85
N SER A 660 17.08 11.34 -10.64
CA SER A 660 18.13 12.30 -10.87
C SER A 660 19.22 11.67 -11.74
N GLU A 661 19.96 12.48 -12.48
CA GLU A 661 21.10 12.02 -13.26
C GLU A 661 22.10 11.19 -12.43
N ALA A 662 22.14 11.43 -11.12
CA ALA A 662 23.02 10.71 -10.20
C ALA A 662 22.71 9.23 -10.07
N ILE A 663 21.42 8.83 -10.24
CA ILE A 663 20.99 7.42 -10.12
C ILE A 663 20.66 6.79 -11.48
N GLU A 664 20.49 7.59 -12.54
CA GLU A 664 20.23 7.13 -13.91
C GLU A 664 21.52 6.87 -14.70
N ARG A 665 22.55 6.38 -14.03
CA ARG A 665 23.83 6.04 -14.66
C ARG A 665 24.34 4.69 -14.17
N ALA A 666 25.06 4.01 -15.05
CA ALA A 666 25.78 2.80 -14.69
C ALA A 666 26.89 3.13 -13.67
N GLU A 667 27.08 2.27 -12.69
CA GLU A 667 28.08 2.47 -11.63
C GLU A 667 28.80 1.17 -11.30
N ARG A 668 30.12 1.20 -11.23
CA ARG A 668 30.90 0.04 -10.78
C ARG A 668 30.77 -0.08 -9.26
N VAL A 669 30.20 -1.20 -8.81
CA VAL A 669 29.95 -1.48 -7.40
C VAL A 669 30.80 -2.64 -6.90
N ARG A 670 31.32 -2.49 -5.69
CA ARG A 670 31.91 -3.58 -4.92
C ARG A 670 30.86 -4.09 -3.96
N VAL A 671 30.51 -5.36 -4.09
CA VAL A 671 29.54 -6.05 -3.25
C VAL A 671 30.27 -7.03 -2.35
N THR A 672 30.06 -6.90 -1.03
CA THR A 672 30.60 -7.82 -0.04
C THR A 672 29.49 -8.64 0.56
N PHE A 673 29.57 -9.95 0.44
CA PHE A 673 28.63 -10.93 0.97
C PHE A 673 28.98 -11.34 2.40
N PRO A 674 28.05 -11.90 3.18
CA PRO A 674 28.29 -12.29 4.57
C PRO A 674 29.19 -13.51 4.73
N PHE A 675 29.44 -14.27 3.66
CA PHE A 675 30.26 -15.48 3.64
C PHE A 675 30.86 -15.73 2.25
N LYS A 676 31.92 -16.53 2.18
CA LYS A 676 32.50 -16.99 0.91
C LYS A 676 31.62 -18.07 0.27
N ALA A 677 31.34 -17.90 -1.00
CA ALA A 677 30.57 -18.83 -1.83
C ALA A 677 31.07 -18.77 -3.27
N ARG A 678 30.73 -19.74 -4.10
CA ARG A 678 30.87 -19.59 -5.54
C ARG A 678 29.81 -18.61 -6.00
N VAL A 679 30.24 -17.48 -6.54
CA VAL A 679 29.37 -16.37 -6.92
C VAL A 679 29.21 -16.32 -8.43
N ARG A 680 27.96 -16.27 -8.90
CA ARG A 680 27.61 -16.14 -10.32
C ARG A 680 26.55 -15.05 -10.49
N ASN A 681 26.76 -14.11 -11.43
CA ASN A 681 25.69 -13.23 -11.87
C ASN A 681 24.76 -13.99 -12.83
N ILE A 682 23.51 -14.21 -12.45
CA ILE A 682 22.58 -15.05 -13.22
C ILE A 682 22.08 -14.38 -14.51
N LEU A 683 22.09 -13.04 -14.59
CA LEU A 683 21.64 -12.30 -15.78
C LEU A 683 22.71 -12.30 -16.89
N THR A 684 23.97 -12.15 -16.51
CA THR A 684 25.08 -12.12 -17.47
C THR A 684 25.79 -13.47 -17.65
N GLY A 685 25.55 -14.42 -16.73
CA GLY A 685 26.23 -15.71 -16.68
C GLY A 685 27.68 -15.63 -16.14
N ARG A 686 28.18 -14.46 -15.76
CA ARG A 686 29.54 -14.25 -15.25
C ARG A 686 29.77 -15.01 -13.94
N ASP A 687 30.81 -15.85 -13.91
CA ASP A 687 31.27 -16.60 -12.72
C ASP A 687 32.49 -15.86 -12.11
N PHE A 688 32.40 -15.55 -10.83
CA PHE A 688 33.46 -14.87 -10.08
C PHE A 688 34.33 -15.84 -9.25
N GLY A 689 34.04 -17.16 -9.31
CA GLY A 689 34.71 -18.16 -8.48
C GLY A 689 34.24 -18.13 -7.02
N VAL A 690 35.05 -18.68 -6.11
CA VAL A 690 34.75 -18.73 -4.68
C VAL A 690 35.27 -17.46 -4.02
N THR A 691 34.37 -16.61 -3.62
CA THR A 691 34.69 -15.30 -3.03
C THR A 691 33.56 -14.79 -2.13
N ASP A 692 33.84 -13.81 -1.29
CA ASP A 692 32.88 -13.02 -0.54
C ASP A 692 32.81 -11.57 -1.06
N VAL A 693 33.60 -11.22 -2.09
CA VAL A 693 33.64 -9.87 -2.67
C VAL A 693 33.64 -9.96 -4.19
N VAL A 694 32.72 -9.24 -4.82
CA VAL A 694 32.69 -9.10 -6.29
C VAL A 694 32.67 -7.62 -6.69
N VAL A 695 33.17 -7.35 -7.90
CA VAL A 695 33.04 -6.05 -8.55
C VAL A 695 32.31 -6.26 -9.88
N ASP A 696 31.16 -5.59 -10.01
CA ASP A 696 30.33 -5.65 -11.21
C ASP A 696 29.74 -4.26 -11.50
N THR A 697 29.04 -4.12 -12.63
CA THR A 697 28.39 -2.86 -13.02
C THR A 697 26.91 -2.93 -12.72
N LEU A 698 26.43 -2.05 -11.85
CA LEU A 698 25.01 -1.84 -11.61
C LEU A 698 24.46 -0.88 -12.67
N GLU A 699 23.64 -1.43 -13.55
CA GLU A 699 22.94 -0.64 -14.57
C GLU A 699 21.78 0.15 -13.97
N PRO A 700 21.40 1.31 -14.55
CA PRO A 700 20.31 2.12 -14.01
C PRO A 700 18.93 1.46 -14.14
N TRP A 701 18.76 0.57 -15.16
CA TRP A 701 17.45 0.02 -15.55
C TRP A 701 17.31 -1.50 -15.36
N ALA A 702 18.30 -2.13 -14.76
CA ALA A 702 18.29 -3.58 -14.53
C ALA A 702 18.98 -3.91 -13.21
N PRO A 703 18.57 -4.98 -12.51
CA PRO A 703 19.23 -5.43 -11.30
C PRO A 703 20.54 -6.16 -11.58
N LEU A 704 21.38 -6.26 -10.54
CA LEU A 704 22.35 -7.34 -10.42
C LEU A 704 21.72 -8.46 -9.60
N ILE A 705 21.82 -9.70 -10.04
CA ILE A 705 21.31 -10.85 -9.28
C ILE A 705 22.42 -11.89 -9.18
N PHE A 706 22.89 -12.13 -7.97
CA PHE A 706 23.98 -13.06 -7.68
C PHE A 706 23.43 -14.34 -7.05
N GLU A 707 23.83 -15.48 -7.59
CA GLU A 707 23.66 -16.82 -6.99
C GLU A 707 24.89 -17.10 -6.11
N LEU A 708 24.69 -17.58 -4.89
CA LEU A 708 25.71 -17.91 -3.91
C LEU A 708 25.61 -19.40 -3.55
N LYS A 709 26.55 -20.23 -4.09
CA LYS A 709 26.63 -21.69 -3.87
C LYS A 709 27.78 -22.10 -3.02
#